data_47a526f25651cd726855d1fdb12988b7
#
_entry.id   47a526f25651cd726855d1fdb12988b7
#
_cell.length_a   1.000
_cell.length_b   1.000
_cell.length_c   1.000
_cell.angle_alpha   90.00
_cell.angle_beta   90.00
_cell.angle_gamma   90.00
#
_symmetry.space_group_name_H-M   'P 1'
#
loop_
_entity.id
_entity.type
_entity.pdbx_description
1 polymer ?
#
loop_
_entity_poly.entity_id
_entity_poly.type
_entity_poly.pdbx_seq_one_letter_code
_entity_poly.pdbx_strand_id
1 'polypeptide(L)'
;MAQSGQTPTRAEGPSWKQTIIAASTLIAIGLHLLLRYGLGVGGTVHGVPLYQLPLILALVLGGGPLVIDLLGKLLRAEFGSDLLAGISIVTSAVLGTLNRAAGSEYLAGALVVLMLSGGEALEAYAVRSASSVLEALARRVPSAAHRRTDGQMADVALDEVAVGDTLVIFPHEICPVDGTVVEGHGVMDESYLTGEPYVMSKTAGSAVLSGAINGETALTIRADKLAVDSRYAKIMEVMRASEQRRPRLRRIGDQLGALYTPFAVAIALVAWAVSGDVIRFLAVLVAATPCPLLIAIPVAIIGAISLSARRGIIIKDPAVLEKIDTCRTAIFDKTGTLTYGQPKLTGVVPAPGFTEEEVLALVAGLERYSKHPLAEAVMEAARGKGAPLAEATEVREPPGEGLRGNVAGRAVQVTSRKKLVAQQPDLEKALPPFVGGMECVVTIDGRYAATFSFRDQPRAEGASFVRHLGPKHFLDRVMIVSGDRESEVRYLAEQVGITEVRASQTPEQKVEIVREETRRANTVFLGDGINDAPALTAATVGLAFGQNSDITAEAAGAVILDTSLHKVDEFMHISRRLRAILLQSAIGGIALSLVGMGLAAAGYLPPVAGAVMQEVIDVVAVLNALRVAFPPKTLTDY
;
A
#
# COMPACT_ATOMS: atom_id res chain seq x y z
N MET A 1 7.72 -18.17 30.14
CA MET A 1 7.88 -19.24 29.13
C MET A 1 8.38 -18.57 27.87
N ALA A 2 9.60 -18.88 27.48
CA ALA A 2 10.35 -18.22 26.42
C ALA A 2 9.75 -18.54 25.05
N GLN A 3 9.37 -17.51 24.30
CA GLN A 3 9.09 -17.63 22.88
C GLN A 3 10.43 -17.69 22.15
N SER A 4 10.70 -18.84 21.56
CA SER A 4 11.84 -19.10 20.70
C SER A 4 11.79 -18.16 19.49
N GLY A 5 12.82 -17.33 19.34
CA GLY A 5 13.04 -16.49 18.17
C GLY A 5 13.15 -17.32 16.89
N GLN A 6 12.11 -17.26 16.07
CA GLN A 6 12.21 -17.65 14.67
C GLN A 6 12.86 -16.49 13.93
N THR A 7 14.12 -16.65 13.57
CA THR A 7 14.81 -15.85 12.58
C THR A 7 13.93 -15.76 11.32
N PRO A 8 13.69 -14.56 10.76
CA PRO A 8 12.92 -14.42 9.52
C PRO A 8 13.71 -15.14 8.41
N THR A 9 13.14 -16.20 7.87
CA THR A 9 13.65 -16.84 6.65
C THR A 9 13.65 -15.78 5.55
N ARG A 10 14.86 -15.42 5.11
CA ARG A 10 15.10 -14.63 3.88
C ARG A 10 14.19 -15.21 2.80
N ALA A 11 13.44 -14.37 2.11
CA ALA A 11 12.74 -14.76 0.89
C ALA A 11 13.80 -15.36 -0.04
N GLU A 12 13.84 -16.68 -0.13
CA GLU A 12 14.70 -17.37 -1.08
C GLU A 12 14.20 -16.95 -2.46
N GLY A 13 15.06 -16.24 -3.19
CA GLY A 13 14.86 -16.04 -4.63
C GLY A 13 14.65 -17.40 -5.30
N PRO A 14 14.12 -17.46 -6.54
CA PRO A 14 13.83 -18.72 -7.22
C PRO A 14 15.05 -19.62 -7.03
N SER A 15 14.80 -20.80 -6.44
CA SER A 15 15.92 -21.69 -6.16
C SER A 15 16.59 -21.89 -7.52
N TRP A 16 17.87 -21.53 -7.65
CA TRP A 16 18.66 -21.72 -8.88
C TRP A 16 18.45 -23.12 -9.44
N LYS A 17 18.09 -24.07 -8.57
CA LYS A 17 17.74 -25.45 -8.89
C LYS A 17 16.55 -25.57 -9.84
N GLN A 18 15.45 -24.84 -9.60
CA GLN A 18 14.25 -24.92 -10.45
C GLN A 18 14.47 -24.30 -11.82
N THR A 19 15.20 -23.19 -11.87
CA THR A 19 15.60 -22.59 -13.16
C THR A 19 16.48 -23.53 -13.97
N ILE A 20 17.40 -24.25 -13.33
CA ILE A 20 18.24 -25.26 -14.00
C ILE A 20 17.40 -26.45 -14.46
N ILE A 21 16.47 -26.95 -13.64
CA ILE A 21 15.56 -28.04 -14.03
C ILE A 21 14.73 -27.62 -15.24
N ALA A 22 14.14 -26.44 -15.23
CA ALA A 22 13.35 -25.93 -16.36
C ALA A 22 14.20 -25.80 -17.64
N ALA A 23 15.37 -25.18 -17.54
CA ALA A 23 16.27 -25.00 -18.70
C ALA A 23 16.79 -26.34 -19.25
N SER A 24 17.22 -27.26 -18.38
CA SER A 24 17.67 -28.58 -18.80
C SER A 24 16.55 -29.41 -19.41
N THR A 25 15.33 -29.32 -18.87
CA THR A 25 14.16 -30.02 -19.44
C THR A 25 13.78 -29.43 -20.81
N LEU A 26 13.82 -28.10 -20.95
CA LEU A 26 13.58 -27.46 -22.25
C LEU A 26 14.61 -27.90 -23.33
N ILE A 27 15.89 -27.96 -22.95
CA ILE A 27 16.96 -28.46 -23.82
C ILE A 27 16.70 -29.93 -24.17
N ALA A 28 16.31 -30.77 -23.20
CA ALA A 28 16.02 -32.18 -23.46
C ALA A 28 14.84 -32.38 -24.41
N ILE A 29 13.77 -31.59 -24.26
CA ILE A 29 12.62 -31.58 -25.17
C ILE A 29 13.06 -31.15 -26.58
N GLY A 30 13.85 -30.06 -26.69
CA GLY A 30 14.40 -29.58 -27.97
C GLY A 30 15.27 -30.62 -28.65
N LEU A 31 16.14 -31.30 -27.90
CA LEU A 31 17.00 -32.36 -28.40
C LEU A 31 16.18 -33.59 -28.85
N HIS A 32 15.16 -33.98 -28.09
CA HIS A 32 14.22 -35.04 -28.51
C HIS A 32 13.56 -34.73 -29.84
N LEU A 33 13.02 -33.51 -30.02
CA LEU A 33 12.35 -33.10 -31.25
C LEU A 33 13.34 -33.06 -32.44
N LEU A 34 14.56 -32.55 -32.21
CA LEU A 34 15.61 -32.52 -33.22
C LEU A 34 16.02 -33.94 -33.67
N LEU A 35 16.27 -34.85 -32.71
CA LEU A 35 16.66 -36.22 -33.00
C LEU A 35 15.56 -36.99 -33.73
N ARG A 36 14.28 -36.79 -33.33
CA ARG A 36 13.14 -37.52 -33.90
C ARG A 36 12.72 -36.99 -35.27
N TYR A 37 12.55 -35.68 -35.40
CA TYR A 37 11.96 -35.05 -36.59
C TYR A 37 12.99 -34.34 -37.49
N GLY A 38 14.09 -33.84 -36.92
CA GLY A 38 15.13 -33.16 -37.70
C GLY A 38 16.15 -34.12 -38.28
N LEU A 39 16.67 -35.05 -37.48
CA LEU A 39 17.74 -35.96 -37.88
C LEU A 39 17.24 -37.38 -38.19
N GLY A 40 16.02 -37.73 -37.85
CA GLY A 40 15.43 -39.04 -38.14
C GLY A 40 16.19 -40.23 -37.50
N VAL A 41 16.79 -40.02 -36.30
CA VAL A 41 17.65 -41.02 -35.65
C VAL A 41 16.82 -42.24 -35.25
N GLY A 42 16.98 -43.38 -35.90
CA GLY A 42 16.23 -44.62 -35.70
C GLY A 42 16.93 -45.69 -34.85
N GLY A 43 18.02 -45.38 -34.15
CA GLY A 43 18.73 -46.34 -33.29
C GLY A 43 18.02 -46.58 -31.94
N THR A 44 18.28 -47.78 -31.35
CA THR A 44 17.79 -48.15 -30.01
C THR A 44 18.91 -48.57 -29.08
N VAL A 45 18.84 -48.19 -27.78
CA VAL A 45 19.74 -48.65 -26.72
C VAL A 45 18.87 -49.37 -25.68
N HIS A 46 19.17 -50.65 -25.43
CA HIS A 46 18.37 -51.52 -24.52
C HIS A 46 16.86 -51.51 -24.83
N GLY A 47 16.49 -51.41 -26.14
CA GLY A 47 15.11 -51.39 -26.58
C GLY A 47 14.39 -50.03 -26.42
N VAL A 48 15.12 -48.96 -26.01
CA VAL A 48 14.61 -47.58 -25.95
C VAL A 48 15.16 -46.82 -27.15
N PRO A 49 14.31 -46.12 -27.95
CA PRO A 49 14.76 -45.28 -29.03
C PRO A 49 15.72 -44.17 -28.56
N LEU A 50 16.81 -43.92 -29.31
CA LEU A 50 17.81 -42.91 -28.96
C LEU A 50 17.23 -41.53 -28.76
N TYR A 51 16.22 -41.15 -29.55
CA TYR A 51 15.56 -39.85 -29.43
C TYR A 51 14.76 -39.67 -28.13
N GLN A 52 14.48 -40.76 -27.34
CA GLN A 52 13.80 -40.68 -26.05
C GLN A 52 14.76 -40.50 -24.87
N LEU A 53 16.04 -40.80 -25.02
CA LEU A 53 17.03 -40.72 -23.94
C LEU A 53 17.09 -39.32 -23.28
N PRO A 54 17.02 -38.20 -24.01
CA PRO A 54 16.98 -36.87 -23.40
C PRO A 54 15.76 -36.67 -22.47
N LEU A 55 14.58 -37.18 -22.86
CA LEU A 55 13.36 -37.07 -22.04
C LEU A 55 13.44 -37.91 -20.78
N ILE A 56 13.99 -39.15 -20.88
CA ILE A 56 14.20 -40.00 -19.70
C ILE A 56 15.19 -39.33 -18.74
N LEU A 57 16.26 -38.72 -19.26
CA LEU A 57 17.21 -38.00 -18.44
C LEU A 57 16.54 -36.80 -17.72
N ALA A 58 15.69 -36.04 -18.42
CA ALA A 58 14.93 -34.94 -17.84
C ALA A 58 13.96 -35.43 -16.75
N LEU A 59 13.27 -36.56 -16.96
CA LEU A 59 12.38 -37.14 -15.95
C LEU A 59 13.14 -37.63 -14.71
N VAL A 60 14.31 -38.22 -14.87
CA VAL A 60 15.12 -38.71 -13.75
C VAL A 60 15.77 -37.56 -12.98
N LEU A 61 16.46 -36.65 -13.67
CA LEU A 61 17.23 -35.57 -13.05
C LEU A 61 16.35 -34.37 -12.66
N GLY A 62 15.29 -34.08 -13.39
CA GLY A 62 14.38 -33.00 -13.11
C GLY A 62 13.13 -33.48 -12.36
N GLY A 63 12.45 -34.52 -12.86
CA GLY A 63 11.25 -35.07 -12.26
C GLY A 63 11.48 -35.79 -10.94
N GLY A 64 12.59 -36.56 -10.81
CA GLY A 64 12.92 -37.31 -9.61
C GLY A 64 12.97 -36.43 -8.34
N PRO A 65 13.79 -35.37 -8.29
CA PRO A 65 13.81 -34.44 -7.17
C PRO A 65 12.46 -33.84 -6.82
N LEU A 66 11.68 -33.45 -7.84
CA LEU A 66 10.32 -32.89 -7.65
C LEU A 66 9.37 -33.90 -7.00
N VAL A 67 9.38 -35.16 -7.46
CA VAL A 67 8.56 -36.23 -6.89
C VAL A 67 8.98 -36.56 -5.44
N ILE A 68 10.27 -36.54 -5.13
CA ILE A 68 10.77 -36.75 -3.76
C ILE A 68 10.30 -35.64 -2.84
N ASP A 69 10.36 -34.38 -3.25
CA ASP A 69 9.86 -33.25 -2.48
C ASP A 69 8.34 -33.35 -2.24
N LEU A 70 7.58 -33.72 -3.26
CA LEU A 70 6.14 -33.93 -3.17
C LEU A 70 5.77 -35.10 -2.24
N LEU A 71 6.53 -36.19 -2.26
CA LEU A 71 6.37 -37.29 -1.30
C LEU A 71 6.64 -36.82 0.13
N GLY A 72 7.65 -35.97 0.33
CA GLY A 72 7.94 -35.34 1.62
C GLY A 72 6.76 -34.49 2.13
N LYS A 73 6.15 -33.69 1.26
CA LYS A 73 4.94 -32.90 1.58
C LYS A 73 3.75 -33.80 1.90
N LEU A 74 3.55 -34.86 1.11
CA LEU A 74 2.46 -35.82 1.33
C LEU A 74 2.59 -36.53 2.70
N LEU A 75 3.80 -36.94 3.11
CA LEU A 75 4.04 -37.56 4.42
C LEU A 75 3.79 -36.60 5.58
N ARG A 76 3.88 -35.29 5.36
CA ARG A 76 3.51 -34.23 6.32
C ARG A 76 2.04 -33.85 6.29
N ALA A 77 1.20 -34.57 5.49
CA ALA A 77 -0.20 -34.27 5.24
C ALA A 77 -0.44 -32.85 4.64
N GLU A 78 0.55 -32.30 3.93
CA GLU A 78 0.45 -31.06 3.20
C GLU A 78 -0.07 -31.34 1.78
N PHE A 79 -1.40 -31.36 1.61
CA PHE A 79 -2.03 -31.60 0.32
C PHE A 79 -2.06 -30.33 -0.51
N GLY A 80 -1.21 -30.25 -1.53
CA GLY A 80 -1.17 -29.17 -2.51
C GLY A 80 -1.61 -29.64 -3.90
N SER A 81 -1.88 -28.69 -4.78
CA SER A 81 -2.16 -28.93 -6.22
C SER A 81 -0.99 -29.57 -6.96
N ASP A 82 0.23 -29.39 -6.44
CA ASP A 82 1.46 -29.97 -7.00
C ASP A 82 1.44 -31.52 -7.02
N LEU A 83 0.57 -32.12 -6.18
CA LEU A 83 0.41 -33.57 -6.12
C LEU A 83 -0.07 -34.15 -7.46
N LEU A 84 -0.92 -33.43 -8.21
CA LEU A 84 -1.36 -33.84 -9.55
C LEU A 84 -0.17 -33.92 -10.52
N ALA A 85 0.72 -32.93 -10.49
CA ALA A 85 1.92 -32.94 -11.32
C ALA A 85 2.83 -34.12 -10.95
N GLY A 86 3.03 -34.40 -9.66
CA GLY A 86 3.82 -35.56 -9.20
C GLY A 86 3.23 -36.90 -9.68
N ILE A 87 1.93 -37.10 -9.55
CA ILE A 87 1.22 -38.31 -10.03
C ILE A 87 1.37 -38.42 -11.56
N SER A 88 1.25 -37.29 -12.29
CA SER A 88 1.39 -37.26 -13.75
C SER A 88 2.82 -37.63 -14.20
N ILE A 89 3.86 -37.13 -13.52
CA ILE A 89 5.28 -37.45 -13.80
C ILE A 89 5.52 -38.94 -13.60
N VAL A 90 5.09 -39.51 -12.46
CA VAL A 90 5.25 -40.92 -12.16
C VAL A 90 4.51 -41.80 -13.16
N THR A 91 3.23 -41.47 -13.43
CA THR A 91 2.39 -42.21 -14.38
C THR A 91 2.99 -42.17 -15.77
N SER A 92 3.48 -41.01 -16.21
CA SER A 92 4.15 -40.83 -17.51
C SER A 92 5.42 -41.67 -17.62
N ALA A 93 6.26 -41.70 -16.59
CA ALA A 93 7.47 -42.52 -16.54
C ALA A 93 7.15 -44.03 -16.61
N VAL A 94 6.15 -44.50 -15.84
CA VAL A 94 5.69 -45.91 -15.85
C VAL A 94 5.14 -46.31 -17.21
N LEU A 95 4.21 -45.51 -17.76
CA LEU A 95 3.61 -45.81 -19.07
C LEU A 95 4.64 -45.76 -20.21
N GLY A 96 5.57 -44.81 -20.16
CA GLY A 96 6.68 -44.74 -21.13
C GLY A 96 7.58 -45.96 -21.09
N THR A 97 7.80 -46.59 -19.89
CA THR A 97 8.57 -47.83 -19.77
C THR A 97 7.80 -49.05 -20.27
N LEU A 98 6.49 -49.07 -20.09
CA LEU A 98 5.61 -50.14 -20.53
C LEU A 98 5.35 -50.09 -22.07
N ASN A 99 5.19 -48.90 -22.62
CA ASN A 99 4.85 -48.66 -24.03
C ASN A 99 6.04 -48.07 -24.82
N ARG A 100 7.16 -48.76 -24.80
CA ARG A 100 8.46 -48.27 -25.36
C ARG A 100 8.40 -47.85 -26.82
N ALA A 101 7.47 -48.31 -27.61
CA ALA A 101 7.36 -48.05 -29.03
C ALA A 101 6.69 -46.70 -29.37
N ALA A 102 5.73 -46.23 -28.59
CA ALA A 102 4.98 -45.00 -28.91
C ALA A 102 5.64 -43.71 -28.38
N GLY A 103 6.25 -43.74 -27.20
CA GLY A 103 7.16 -42.70 -26.70
C GLY A 103 6.58 -41.30 -26.42
N SER A 104 5.27 -41.11 -26.60
CA SER A 104 4.61 -39.84 -26.36
C SER A 104 4.44 -39.56 -24.84
N GLU A 105 4.45 -40.60 -24.03
CA GLU A 105 4.24 -40.54 -22.59
C GLU A 105 5.43 -39.87 -21.88
N TYR A 106 6.68 -40.17 -22.25
CA TYR A 106 7.86 -39.48 -21.71
C TYR A 106 7.86 -37.99 -22.05
N LEU A 107 7.38 -37.61 -23.25
CA LEU A 107 7.26 -36.21 -23.63
C LEU A 107 6.20 -35.49 -22.78
N ALA A 108 5.06 -36.12 -22.53
CA ALA A 108 4.04 -35.57 -21.62
C ALA A 108 4.60 -35.35 -20.22
N GLY A 109 5.32 -36.33 -19.65
CA GLY A 109 5.95 -36.20 -18.35
C GLY A 109 7.04 -35.10 -18.31
N ALA A 110 7.87 -34.99 -19.34
CA ALA A 110 8.86 -33.93 -19.44
C ALA A 110 8.21 -32.54 -19.55
N LEU A 111 7.07 -32.41 -20.26
CA LEU A 111 6.28 -31.18 -20.27
C LEU A 111 5.71 -30.86 -18.88
N VAL A 112 5.25 -31.85 -18.10
CA VAL A 112 4.78 -31.61 -16.72
C VAL A 112 5.94 -31.18 -15.81
N VAL A 113 7.14 -31.76 -15.97
CA VAL A 113 8.35 -31.28 -15.25
C VAL A 113 8.65 -29.83 -15.61
N LEU A 114 8.57 -29.49 -16.92
CA LEU A 114 8.77 -28.12 -17.39
C LEU A 114 7.70 -27.17 -16.82
N MET A 115 6.41 -27.58 -16.83
CA MET A 115 5.32 -26.80 -16.24
C MET A 115 5.56 -26.49 -14.77
N LEU A 116 5.93 -27.48 -13.96
CA LEU A 116 6.12 -27.29 -12.53
C LEU A 116 7.34 -26.41 -12.23
N SER A 117 8.49 -26.73 -12.83
CA SER A 117 9.73 -25.97 -12.63
C SER A 117 9.73 -24.62 -13.36
N GLY A 118 9.15 -24.55 -14.55
CA GLY A 118 8.99 -23.34 -15.36
C GLY A 118 7.93 -22.40 -14.77
N GLY A 119 6.84 -22.95 -14.24
CA GLY A 119 5.79 -22.21 -13.56
C GLY A 119 6.32 -21.43 -12.35
N GLU A 120 7.13 -22.06 -11.50
CA GLU A 120 7.79 -21.38 -10.37
C GLU A 120 8.79 -20.31 -10.84
N ALA A 121 9.55 -20.57 -11.92
CA ALA A 121 10.45 -19.60 -12.52
C ALA A 121 9.69 -18.40 -13.12
N LEU A 122 8.55 -18.65 -13.77
CA LEU A 122 7.66 -17.62 -14.33
C LEU A 122 7.00 -16.79 -13.23
N GLU A 123 6.54 -17.43 -12.15
CA GLU A 123 6.01 -16.74 -10.96
C GLU A 123 7.06 -15.78 -10.39
N ALA A 124 8.27 -16.28 -10.18
CA ALA A 124 9.36 -15.46 -9.63
C ALA A 124 9.76 -14.30 -10.56
N TYR A 125 9.71 -14.50 -11.88
CA TYR A 125 9.92 -13.42 -12.85
C TYR A 125 8.80 -12.41 -12.83
N ALA A 126 7.54 -12.86 -12.81
CA ALA A 126 6.37 -12.00 -12.80
C ALA A 126 6.29 -11.20 -11.49
N VAL A 127 6.57 -11.83 -10.33
CA VAL A 127 6.68 -11.17 -9.04
C VAL A 127 7.76 -10.09 -9.08
N ARG A 128 8.97 -10.38 -9.55
CA ARG A 128 10.04 -9.38 -9.69
C ARG A 128 9.65 -8.25 -10.63
N SER A 129 9.01 -8.56 -11.75
CA SER A 129 8.53 -7.54 -12.68
C SER A 129 7.46 -6.63 -12.03
N ALA A 130 6.56 -7.20 -11.27
CA ALA A 130 5.56 -6.46 -10.52
C ALA A 130 6.18 -5.64 -9.38
N SER A 131 7.22 -6.17 -8.69
CA SER A 131 7.95 -5.50 -7.60
C SER A 131 9.01 -4.51 -8.08
N SER A 132 9.30 -4.43 -9.37
CA SER A 132 10.39 -3.59 -9.93
C SER A 132 10.31 -2.12 -9.52
N VAL A 133 9.11 -1.61 -9.23
CA VAL A 133 8.87 -0.25 -8.75
C VAL A 133 9.28 -0.08 -7.30
N LEU A 134 8.96 -1.08 -6.47
CA LEU A 134 9.38 -1.08 -5.06
C LEU A 134 10.91 -1.14 -4.97
N GLU A 135 11.55 -1.94 -5.84
CA GLU A 135 13.02 -1.95 -5.96
C GLU A 135 13.58 -0.59 -6.45
N ALA A 136 12.91 0.06 -7.40
CA ALA A 136 13.32 1.38 -7.88
C ALA A 136 13.20 2.44 -6.78
N LEU A 137 12.16 2.37 -5.95
CA LEU A 137 12.05 3.18 -4.75
C LEU A 137 13.16 2.82 -3.74
N ALA A 138 13.41 1.54 -3.48
CA ALA A 138 14.46 1.11 -2.55
C ALA A 138 15.88 1.57 -2.96
N ARG A 139 16.16 1.71 -4.25
CA ARG A 139 17.44 2.23 -4.78
C ARG A 139 17.66 3.72 -4.55
N ARG A 140 16.65 4.47 -4.09
CA ARG A 140 16.74 5.89 -3.72
C ARG A 140 17.30 6.13 -2.32
N VAL A 141 17.68 5.08 -1.58
CA VAL A 141 18.43 5.26 -0.33
C VAL A 141 19.89 5.56 -0.70
N PRO A 142 20.45 6.72 -0.32
CA PRO A 142 21.86 6.97 -0.52
C PRO A 142 22.69 5.96 0.28
N SER A 143 23.84 5.57 -0.22
CA SER A 143 24.75 4.63 0.47
C SER A 143 25.66 5.33 1.48
N ALA A 144 25.82 6.64 1.36
CA ALA A 144 26.68 7.47 2.19
C ALA A 144 26.03 8.82 2.48
N ALA A 145 26.50 9.47 3.53
CA ALA A 145 26.13 10.84 3.91
C ALA A 145 27.40 11.68 4.07
N HIS A 146 27.33 12.97 3.71
CA HIS A 146 28.46 13.91 3.80
C HIS A 146 28.43 14.61 5.15
N ARG A 147 29.17 14.07 6.14
CA ARG A 147 29.23 14.62 7.51
C ARG A 147 30.26 15.73 7.60
N ARG A 148 29.88 16.86 8.16
CA ARG A 148 30.75 18.00 8.45
C ARG A 148 31.08 18.04 9.94
N THR A 149 32.38 17.86 10.28
CA THR A 149 32.89 17.95 11.66
C THR A 149 34.07 18.91 11.67
N ASP A 150 34.02 19.93 12.50
CA ASP A 150 35.08 20.95 12.67
C ASP A 150 35.51 21.60 11.33
N GLY A 151 34.57 21.83 10.42
CA GLY A 151 34.80 22.43 9.11
C GLY A 151 35.36 21.46 8.05
N GLN A 152 35.68 20.25 8.39
CA GLN A 152 36.08 19.18 7.46
C GLN A 152 34.87 18.34 7.05
N MET A 153 34.86 17.93 5.79
CA MET A 153 33.83 17.07 5.24
C MET A 153 34.35 15.62 5.08
N ALA A 154 33.56 14.66 5.51
CA ALA A 154 33.89 13.23 5.37
C ALA A 154 32.64 12.49 4.92
N ASP A 155 32.83 11.56 3.97
CA ASP A 155 31.80 10.61 3.57
C ASP A 155 31.73 9.49 4.62
N VAL A 156 30.55 9.30 5.20
CA VAL A 156 30.28 8.27 6.20
C VAL A 156 29.20 7.34 5.69
N ALA A 157 29.25 6.08 6.10
CA ALA A 157 28.18 5.16 5.81
C ALA A 157 26.89 5.61 6.52
N LEU A 158 25.74 5.32 5.93
CA LEU A 158 24.46 5.82 6.43
C LEU A 158 24.13 5.33 7.85
N ASP A 159 24.59 4.13 8.20
CA ASP A 159 24.45 3.51 9.53
C ASP A 159 25.40 4.11 10.59
N GLU A 160 26.39 4.89 10.18
CA GLU A 160 27.30 5.62 11.07
C GLU A 160 26.78 7.05 11.42
N VAL A 161 25.66 7.48 10.79
CA VAL A 161 25.07 8.80 11.09
C VAL A 161 24.37 8.76 12.43
N ALA A 162 24.75 9.67 13.33
CA ALA A 162 24.15 9.85 14.64
C ALA A 162 23.17 11.04 14.66
N VAL A 163 22.21 10.99 15.61
CA VAL A 163 21.33 12.14 15.87
C VAL A 163 22.17 13.32 16.36
N GLY A 164 21.96 14.48 15.73
CA GLY A 164 22.73 15.69 16.00
C GLY A 164 23.90 15.92 15.03
N ASP A 165 24.26 14.95 14.20
CA ASP A 165 25.29 15.14 13.17
C ASP A 165 24.89 16.23 12.18
N THR A 166 25.90 17.03 11.78
CA THR A 166 25.72 18.03 10.73
C THR A 166 26.09 17.41 9.38
N LEU A 167 25.11 17.35 8.49
CA LEU A 167 25.24 16.74 7.16
C LEU A 167 25.07 17.79 6.07
N VAL A 168 25.82 17.67 4.99
CA VAL A 168 25.68 18.52 3.79
C VAL A 168 25.00 17.70 2.71
N ILE A 169 23.95 18.24 2.10
CA ILE A 169 23.24 17.66 0.97
C ILE A 169 23.58 18.50 -0.26
N PHE A 170 24.31 17.92 -1.19
CA PHE A 170 24.68 18.62 -2.42
C PHE A 170 23.49 18.79 -3.38
N PRO A 171 23.61 19.65 -4.41
CA PRO A 171 22.59 19.77 -5.44
C PRO A 171 22.27 18.43 -6.09
N HIS A 172 20.97 18.16 -6.28
CA HIS A 172 20.42 16.94 -6.88
C HIS A 172 20.69 15.65 -6.10
N GLU A 173 21.23 15.73 -4.90
CA GLU A 173 21.39 14.58 -4.01
C GLU A 173 20.10 14.26 -3.23
N ILE A 174 20.03 13.02 -2.80
CA ILE A 174 18.94 12.53 -1.97
C ILE A 174 19.27 12.78 -0.50
N CYS A 175 18.32 13.36 0.24
CA CYS A 175 18.44 13.58 1.67
C CYS A 175 18.62 12.25 2.42
N PRO A 176 19.72 12.07 3.18
CA PRO A 176 20.05 10.77 3.76
C PRO A 176 19.19 10.42 4.98
N VAL A 177 18.84 11.39 5.80
CA VAL A 177 18.07 11.19 7.05
C VAL A 177 17.07 12.32 7.24
N ASP A 178 16.06 12.10 8.09
CA ASP A 178 15.18 13.19 8.53
C ASP A 178 15.98 14.17 9.38
N GLY A 179 15.80 15.46 9.12
CA GLY A 179 16.57 16.50 9.80
C GLY A 179 15.96 17.89 9.70
N THR A 180 16.68 18.85 10.27
CA THR A 180 16.33 20.27 10.23
C THR A 180 17.45 21.05 9.52
N VAL A 181 17.09 21.92 8.58
CA VAL A 181 18.04 22.81 7.89
C VAL A 181 18.68 23.77 8.90
N VAL A 182 19.99 23.79 8.97
CA VAL A 182 20.75 24.71 9.83
C VAL A 182 21.41 25.83 9.03
N GLU A 183 21.76 25.55 7.76
CA GLU A 183 22.44 26.54 6.89
C GLU A 183 22.02 26.31 5.43
N GLY A 184 21.87 27.39 4.68
CA GLY A 184 21.48 27.40 3.28
C GLY A 184 20.00 27.73 3.08
N HIS A 185 19.65 27.94 1.82
CA HIS A 185 18.26 28.07 1.34
C HIS A 185 18.17 27.41 -0.02
N GLY A 186 17.05 26.78 -0.28
CA GLY A 186 16.85 26.04 -1.52
C GLY A 186 15.46 25.48 -1.62
N VAL A 187 15.31 24.51 -2.48
CA VAL A 187 14.07 23.78 -2.69
C VAL A 187 14.34 22.27 -2.62
N MET A 188 13.36 21.51 -2.15
CA MET A 188 13.45 20.05 -2.15
C MET A 188 12.21 19.45 -2.80
N ASP A 189 12.42 18.45 -3.64
CA ASP A 189 11.36 17.63 -4.21
C ASP A 189 11.02 16.50 -3.23
N GLU A 190 9.91 16.66 -2.54
CA GLU A 190 9.33 15.70 -1.61
C GLU A 190 8.14 14.93 -2.23
N SER A 191 7.86 15.10 -3.53
CA SER A 191 6.69 14.58 -4.21
C SER A 191 6.51 13.07 -4.05
N TYR A 192 7.59 12.32 -4.00
CA TYR A 192 7.57 10.87 -3.78
C TYR A 192 7.23 10.43 -2.35
N LEU A 193 7.35 11.37 -1.41
CA LEU A 193 7.11 11.12 0.01
C LEU A 193 5.77 11.69 0.46
N THR A 194 5.34 12.78 -0.17
CA THR A 194 4.14 13.53 0.19
C THR A 194 3.00 13.33 -0.80
N GLY A 195 3.30 12.90 -2.04
CA GLY A 195 2.34 12.81 -3.13
C GLY A 195 2.03 14.16 -3.81
N GLU A 196 2.54 15.25 -3.27
CA GLU A 196 2.30 16.60 -3.78
C GLU A 196 3.28 16.93 -4.92
N PRO A 197 2.80 17.40 -6.10
CA PRO A 197 3.64 17.58 -7.29
C PRO A 197 4.43 18.87 -7.30
N TYR A 198 4.70 19.48 -6.16
CA TYR A 198 5.45 20.73 -6.07
C TYR A 198 6.68 20.62 -5.18
N VAL A 199 7.63 21.45 -5.53
CA VAL A 199 8.91 21.54 -4.86
C VAL A 199 8.77 22.46 -3.63
N MET A 200 9.18 21.96 -2.46
CA MET A 200 9.05 22.66 -1.19
C MET A 200 10.24 23.59 -0.95
N SER A 201 9.99 24.87 -0.66
CA SER A 201 11.04 25.80 -0.25
C SER A 201 11.57 25.46 1.14
N LYS A 202 12.90 25.42 1.30
CA LYS A 202 13.60 25.10 2.55
C LYS A 202 14.54 26.23 2.92
N THR A 203 14.45 26.66 4.17
CA THR A 203 15.28 27.66 4.80
C THR A 203 15.75 27.18 6.17
N ALA A 204 16.67 27.88 6.80
CA ALA A 204 17.10 27.54 8.16
C ALA A 204 15.90 27.38 9.11
N GLY A 205 15.83 26.27 9.84
CA GLY A 205 14.70 25.87 10.69
C GLY A 205 13.63 25.03 9.99
N SER A 206 13.67 24.85 8.66
CA SER A 206 12.74 23.98 7.94
C SER A 206 13.09 22.51 8.16
N ALA A 207 12.08 21.66 8.37
CA ALA A 207 12.26 20.21 8.39
C ALA A 207 12.49 19.68 6.97
N VAL A 208 13.34 18.65 6.85
CA VAL A 208 13.60 17.91 5.62
C VAL A 208 13.39 16.42 5.86
N LEU A 209 12.92 15.73 4.84
CA LEU A 209 12.60 14.31 4.91
C LEU A 209 13.65 13.48 4.18
N SER A 210 14.05 12.37 4.77
CA SER A 210 14.90 11.38 4.09
C SER A 210 14.22 10.89 2.80
N GLY A 211 15.02 10.71 1.74
CA GLY A 211 14.50 10.32 0.43
C GLY A 211 14.04 11.48 -0.47
N ALA A 212 13.94 12.73 0.05
CA ALA A 212 13.69 13.91 -0.75
C ALA A 212 14.90 14.26 -1.63
N ILE A 213 14.67 14.80 -2.82
CA ILE A 213 15.75 15.22 -3.74
C ILE A 213 16.01 16.71 -3.54
N ASN A 214 17.26 17.07 -3.25
CA ASN A 214 17.66 18.46 -3.12
C ASN A 214 17.65 19.15 -4.50
N GLY A 215 17.33 20.44 -4.51
CA GLY A 215 17.34 21.28 -5.71
C GLY A 215 18.76 21.70 -6.14
N GLU A 216 18.88 22.92 -6.62
CA GLU A 216 20.13 23.44 -7.24
C GLU A 216 21.15 23.97 -6.22
N THR A 217 20.79 24.13 -4.95
CA THR A 217 21.65 24.70 -3.90
C THR A 217 21.97 23.69 -2.82
N ALA A 218 23.20 23.72 -2.31
CA ALA A 218 23.56 22.84 -1.18
C ALA A 218 22.83 23.28 0.10
N LEU A 219 22.35 22.31 0.85
CA LEU A 219 21.73 22.51 2.16
C LEU A 219 22.54 21.80 3.24
N THR A 220 22.73 22.47 4.37
CA THR A 220 23.29 21.84 5.56
C THR A 220 22.17 21.56 6.54
N ILE A 221 22.07 20.32 6.97
CA ILE A 221 21.04 19.85 7.90
C ILE A 221 21.68 19.32 9.19
N ARG A 222 20.93 19.35 10.26
CA ARG A 222 21.20 18.57 11.46
C ARG A 222 20.31 17.33 11.42
N ALA A 223 20.90 16.17 11.61
CA ALA A 223 20.17 14.91 11.68
C ALA A 223 19.28 14.88 12.94
N ASP A 224 17.98 14.71 12.77
CA ASP A 224 17.02 14.62 13.87
C ASP A 224 16.69 13.15 14.23
N LYS A 225 16.95 12.22 13.29
CA LYS A 225 16.73 10.78 13.46
C LYS A 225 17.92 9.98 12.93
N LEU A 226 18.05 8.75 13.42
CA LEU A 226 18.91 7.75 12.80
C LEU A 226 18.39 7.37 11.40
N ALA A 227 19.27 6.91 10.53
CA ALA A 227 18.88 6.48 9.19
C ALA A 227 17.79 5.41 9.19
N VAL A 228 17.89 4.41 10.07
CA VAL A 228 16.91 3.33 10.23
C VAL A 228 15.55 3.80 10.76
N ASP A 229 15.54 4.90 11.50
CA ASP A 229 14.33 5.50 12.09
C ASP A 229 13.76 6.62 11.23
N SER A 230 14.44 6.97 10.15
CA SER A 230 14.02 8.01 9.22
C SER A 230 12.79 7.56 8.42
N ARG A 231 11.98 8.53 8.02
CA ARG A 231 10.66 8.29 7.40
C ARG A 231 10.74 7.35 6.20
N TYR A 232 11.72 7.54 5.34
CA TYR A 232 11.89 6.71 4.14
C TYR A 232 12.22 5.25 4.47
N ALA A 233 13.12 5.02 5.44
CA ALA A 233 13.49 3.67 5.88
C ALA A 233 12.26 2.91 6.42
N LYS A 234 11.43 3.57 7.23
CA LYS A 234 10.18 2.99 7.76
C LYS A 234 9.17 2.68 6.66
N ILE A 235 9.00 3.56 5.66
CA ILE A 235 8.15 3.29 4.50
C ILE A 235 8.64 2.01 3.80
N MET A 236 9.93 1.90 3.54
CA MET A 236 10.51 0.73 2.87
C MET A 236 10.38 -0.55 3.68
N GLU A 237 10.53 -0.50 5.00
CA GLU A 237 10.32 -1.62 5.91
C GLU A 237 8.87 -2.13 5.84
N VAL A 238 7.91 -1.22 5.95
CA VAL A 238 6.47 -1.52 5.86
C VAL A 238 6.12 -2.14 4.52
N MET A 239 6.65 -1.60 3.43
CA MET A 239 6.40 -2.12 2.08
C MET A 239 6.95 -3.55 1.91
N ARG A 240 8.18 -3.81 2.37
CA ARG A 240 8.78 -5.15 2.35
C ARG A 240 7.99 -6.15 3.21
N ALA A 241 7.58 -5.74 4.41
CA ALA A 241 6.76 -6.57 5.28
C ALA A 241 5.39 -6.90 4.66
N SER A 242 4.80 -5.96 3.92
CA SER A 242 3.54 -6.16 3.20
C SER A 242 3.67 -7.20 2.08
N GLU A 243 4.76 -7.19 1.30
CA GLU A 243 4.99 -8.19 0.26
C GLU A 243 5.08 -9.63 0.81
N GLN A 244 5.58 -9.79 2.04
CA GLN A 244 5.74 -11.10 2.67
C GLN A 244 4.44 -11.65 3.31
N ARG A 245 3.43 -10.82 3.51
CA ARG A 245 2.15 -11.25 4.09
C ARG A 245 1.34 -12.05 3.08
N ARG A 246 0.81 -13.21 3.53
CA ARG A 246 -0.08 -14.04 2.69
C ARG A 246 -1.51 -13.52 2.73
N PRO A 247 -2.04 -12.97 1.63
CA PRO A 247 -3.42 -12.49 1.54
C PRO A 247 -4.45 -13.61 1.72
N ARG A 248 -5.69 -13.24 2.06
CA ARG A 248 -6.77 -14.20 2.26
C ARG A 248 -7.13 -14.94 0.96
N LEU A 249 -7.13 -14.26 -0.18
CA LEU A 249 -7.40 -14.86 -1.49
C LEU A 249 -6.38 -15.94 -1.84
N ARG A 250 -5.11 -15.78 -1.49
CA ARG A 250 -4.09 -16.84 -1.67
C ARG A 250 -4.46 -18.09 -0.84
N ARG A 251 -4.90 -17.92 0.41
CA ARG A 251 -5.35 -19.05 1.25
C ARG A 251 -6.59 -19.74 0.67
N ILE A 252 -7.52 -18.99 0.09
CA ILE A 252 -8.69 -19.56 -0.60
C ILE A 252 -8.24 -20.30 -1.86
N GLY A 253 -7.30 -19.76 -2.61
CA GLY A 253 -6.68 -20.44 -3.76
C GLY A 253 -6.04 -21.77 -3.38
N ASP A 254 -5.27 -21.81 -2.29
CA ASP A 254 -4.65 -23.03 -1.76
C ASP A 254 -5.71 -24.08 -1.35
N GLN A 255 -6.81 -23.65 -0.69
CA GLN A 255 -7.91 -24.52 -0.29
C GLN A 255 -8.69 -25.06 -1.50
N LEU A 256 -8.96 -24.21 -2.50
CA LEU A 256 -9.61 -24.66 -3.74
C LEU A 256 -8.72 -25.65 -4.50
N GLY A 257 -7.41 -25.41 -4.56
CA GLY A 257 -6.44 -26.33 -5.15
C GLY A 257 -6.42 -27.69 -4.43
N ALA A 258 -6.48 -27.69 -3.10
CA ALA A 258 -6.53 -28.91 -2.31
C ALA A 258 -7.82 -29.73 -2.56
N LEU A 259 -8.98 -29.07 -2.78
CA LEU A 259 -10.24 -29.75 -3.12
C LEU A 259 -10.29 -30.20 -4.59
N TYR A 260 -9.65 -29.42 -5.47
CA TYR A 260 -9.60 -29.71 -6.91
C TYR A 260 -8.81 -30.98 -7.22
N THR A 261 -7.74 -31.25 -6.46
CA THR A 261 -6.87 -32.43 -6.66
C THR A 261 -7.63 -33.76 -6.58
N PRO A 262 -8.40 -34.10 -5.49
CA PRO A 262 -9.14 -35.34 -5.44
C PRO A 262 -10.24 -35.42 -6.50
N PHE A 263 -10.86 -34.29 -6.86
CA PHE A 263 -11.85 -34.23 -7.93
C PHE A 263 -11.24 -34.59 -9.30
N ALA A 264 -10.08 -34.04 -9.63
CA ALA A 264 -9.37 -34.36 -10.87
C ALA A 264 -8.93 -35.82 -10.94
N VAL A 265 -8.40 -36.36 -9.82
CA VAL A 265 -8.04 -37.80 -9.72
C VAL A 265 -9.26 -38.70 -9.91
N ALA A 266 -10.40 -38.33 -9.31
CA ALA A 266 -11.64 -39.10 -9.49
C ALA A 266 -12.08 -39.13 -10.95
N ILE A 267 -12.08 -38.01 -11.66
CA ILE A 267 -12.39 -37.94 -13.11
C ILE A 267 -11.40 -38.81 -13.91
N ALA A 268 -10.11 -38.72 -13.60
CA ALA A 268 -9.08 -39.52 -14.29
C ALA A 268 -9.31 -41.04 -14.11
N LEU A 269 -9.63 -41.47 -12.88
CA LEU A 269 -9.95 -42.88 -12.55
C LEU A 269 -11.21 -43.35 -13.29
N VAL A 270 -12.28 -42.55 -13.31
CA VAL A 270 -13.51 -42.84 -14.03
C VAL A 270 -13.25 -42.95 -15.52
N ALA A 271 -12.50 -42.00 -16.10
CA ALA A 271 -12.14 -42.02 -17.50
C ALA A 271 -11.37 -43.29 -17.88
N TRP A 272 -10.44 -43.73 -17.03
CA TRP A 272 -9.71 -44.97 -17.20
C TRP A 272 -10.64 -46.19 -17.07
N ALA A 273 -11.44 -46.29 -16.01
CA ALA A 273 -12.33 -47.41 -15.75
C ALA A 273 -13.38 -47.62 -16.87
N VAL A 274 -13.92 -46.52 -17.41
CA VAL A 274 -14.93 -46.56 -18.46
C VAL A 274 -14.32 -46.91 -19.83
N SER A 275 -13.11 -46.35 -20.11
CA SER A 275 -12.48 -46.57 -21.42
C SER A 275 -11.58 -47.80 -21.52
N GLY A 276 -11.11 -48.32 -20.37
CA GLY A 276 -10.05 -49.35 -20.35
C GLY A 276 -8.67 -48.85 -20.76
N ASP A 277 -8.53 -47.54 -21.12
CA ASP A 277 -7.30 -46.93 -21.62
C ASP A 277 -6.66 -46.04 -20.55
N VAL A 278 -5.53 -46.54 -20.00
CA VAL A 278 -4.76 -45.78 -18.97
C VAL A 278 -4.17 -44.50 -19.49
N ILE A 279 -4.01 -44.30 -20.83
CA ILE A 279 -3.53 -43.04 -21.42
C ILE A 279 -4.53 -41.90 -21.13
N ARG A 280 -5.83 -42.20 -21.07
CA ARG A 280 -6.84 -41.21 -20.67
C ARG A 280 -6.71 -40.77 -19.22
N PHE A 281 -6.29 -41.65 -18.32
CA PHE A 281 -5.95 -41.28 -16.94
C PHE A 281 -4.84 -40.23 -16.93
N LEU A 282 -3.75 -40.49 -17.63
CA LEU A 282 -2.63 -39.52 -17.75
C LEU A 282 -3.09 -38.21 -18.42
N ALA A 283 -3.88 -38.30 -19.51
CA ALA A 283 -4.33 -37.11 -20.24
C ALA A 283 -5.18 -36.17 -19.36
N VAL A 284 -6.10 -36.76 -18.55
CA VAL A 284 -6.94 -36.00 -17.60
C VAL A 284 -6.08 -35.35 -16.53
N LEU A 285 -5.13 -36.08 -15.92
CA LEU A 285 -4.25 -35.53 -14.88
C LEU A 285 -3.39 -34.37 -15.37
N VAL A 286 -2.83 -34.49 -16.56
CA VAL A 286 -2.00 -33.44 -17.18
C VAL A 286 -2.84 -32.20 -17.47
N ALA A 287 -4.06 -32.36 -18.01
CA ALA A 287 -4.96 -31.23 -18.26
C ALA A 287 -5.56 -30.60 -16.99
N ALA A 288 -5.43 -31.28 -15.84
CA ALA A 288 -6.03 -30.88 -14.58
C ALA A 288 -5.14 -30.01 -13.67
N THR A 289 -3.93 -29.63 -14.09
CA THR A 289 -3.02 -28.86 -13.22
C THR A 289 -3.56 -27.44 -12.98
N PRO A 290 -3.86 -27.03 -11.72
CA PRO A 290 -4.49 -25.74 -11.41
C PRO A 290 -3.47 -24.59 -11.27
N CYS A 291 -2.37 -24.61 -12.00
CA CYS A 291 -1.30 -23.61 -11.95
C CYS A 291 -1.80 -22.16 -12.10
N PRO A 292 -2.81 -21.83 -12.98
CA PRO A 292 -3.27 -20.47 -13.16
C PRO A 292 -3.76 -19.82 -11.86
N LEU A 293 -4.41 -20.61 -10.99
CA LEU A 293 -4.92 -20.12 -9.71
C LEU A 293 -3.79 -19.77 -8.75
N LEU A 294 -2.74 -20.58 -8.72
CA LEU A 294 -1.63 -20.42 -7.77
C LEU A 294 -0.68 -19.28 -8.13
N ILE A 295 -0.43 -19.10 -9.43
CA ILE A 295 0.55 -18.13 -9.94
C ILE A 295 -0.08 -16.74 -10.11
N ALA A 296 -1.32 -16.66 -10.64
CA ALA A 296 -1.94 -15.37 -10.94
C ALA A 296 -2.24 -14.53 -9.69
N ILE A 297 -2.59 -15.16 -8.55
CA ILE A 297 -2.96 -14.43 -7.32
C ILE A 297 -1.77 -13.63 -6.76
N PRO A 298 -0.59 -14.23 -6.46
CA PRO A 298 0.56 -13.47 -5.97
C PRO A 298 0.98 -12.35 -6.91
N VAL A 299 1.06 -12.63 -8.21
CA VAL A 299 1.47 -11.66 -9.24
C VAL A 299 0.53 -10.45 -9.27
N ALA A 300 -0.79 -10.67 -9.26
CA ALA A 300 -1.76 -9.59 -9.29
C ALA A 300 -1.72 -8.74 -8.01
N ILE A 301 -1.58 -9.36 -6.83
CA ILE A 301 -1.52 -8.64 -5.55
C ILE A 301 -0.26 -7.78 -5.47
N ILE A 302 0.90 -8.33 -5.82
CA ILE A 302 2.15 -7.58 -5.84
C ILE A 302 2.08 -6.45 -6.86
N GLY A 303 1.47 -6.71 -8.03
CA GLY A 303 1.18 -5.68 -9.02
C GLY A 303 0.32 -4.54 -8.48
N ALA A 304 -0.71 -4.85 -7.69
CA ALA A 304 -1.57 -3.85 -7.04
C ALA A 304 -0.83 -3.05 -5.97
N ILE A 305 -0.02 -3.71 -5.12
CA ILE A 305 0.83 -3.05 -4.11
C ILE A 305 1.80 -2.09 -4.80
N SER A 306 2.46 -2.54 -5.87
CA SER A 306 3.39 -1.75 -6.65
C SER A 306 2.71 -0.54 -7.31
N LEU A 307 1.53 -0.72 -7.90
CA LEU A 307 0.75 0.37 -8.48
C LEU A 307 0.31 1.38 -7.41
N SER A 308 -0.18 0.91 -6.26
CA SER A 308 -0.58 1.75 -5.12
C SER A 308 0.60 2.60 -4.62
N ALA A 309 1.77 1.99 -4.45
CA ALA A 309 2.98 2.67 -4.01
C ALA A 309 3.41 3.80 -4.97
N ARG A 310 3.31 3.59 -6.29
CA ARG A 310 3.55 4.65 -7.30
C ARG A 310 2.61 5.85 -7.14
N ARG A 311 1.45 5.63 -6.57
CA ARG A 311 0.41 6.64 -6.37
C ARG A 311 0.45 7.28 -4.98
N GLY A 312 1.51 7.00 -4.20
CA GLY A 312 1.64 7.51 -2.84
C GLY A 312 0.71 6.82 -1.83
N ILE A 313 0.27 5.59 -2.13
CA ILE A 313 -0.58 4.78 -1.26
C ILE A 313 0.23 3.57 -0.79
N ILE A 314 0.61 3.55 0.48
CA ILE A 314 1.42 2.49 1.07
C ILE A 314 0.52 1.42 1.66
N ILE A 315 0.58 0.23 1.11
CA ILE A 315 -0.18 -0.93 1.59
C ILE A 315 0.63 -1.63 2.68
N LYS A 316 0.08 -1.71 3.88
CA LYS A 316 0.67 -2.42 5.03
C LYS A 316 0.12 -3.85 5.17
N ASP A 317 -1.17 -4.00 4.89
CA ASP A 317 -1.84 -5.29 4.86
C ASP A 317 -2.51 -5.50 3.51
N PRO A 318 -2.01 -6.44 2.67
CA PRO A 318 -2.62 -6.74 1.38
C PRO A 318 -4.12 -7.11 1.45
N ALA A 319 -4.60 -7.57 2.62
CA ALA A 319 -6.01 -7.89 2.81
C ALA A 319 -6.93 -6.68 2.61
N VAL A 320 -6.44 -5.45 2.79
CA VAL A 320 -7.25 -4.24 2.54
C VAL A 320 -7.59 -4.07 1.06
N LEU A 321 -6.67 -4.45 0.16
CA LEU A 321 -6.93 -4.47 -1.29
C LEU A 321 -8.04 -5.45 -1.68
N GLU A 322 -8.21 -6.53 -0.91
CA GLU A 322 -9.26 -7.51 -1.17
C GLU A 322 -10.61 -7.07 -0.60
N LYS A 323 -10.60 -6.30 0.51
CA LYS A 323 -11.78 -6.02 1.32
C LYS A 323 -12.45 -4.69 0.98
N ILE A 324 -11.71 -3.65 0.53
CA ILE A 324 -12.27 -2.31 0.39
C ILE A 324 -13.47 -2.26 -0.57
N ASP A 325 -13.42 -2.98 -1.68
CA ASP A 325 -14.54 -3.10 -2.63
C ASP A 325 -15.78 -3.82 -2.05
N THR A 326 -15.62 -4.48 -0.89
CA THR A 326 -16.71 -5.15 -0.16
C THR A 326 -17.33 -4.27 0.92
N CYS A 327 -16.74 -3.12 1.22
CA CYS A 327 -17.27 -2.19 2.20
C CYS A 327 -18.61 -1.61 1.74
N ARG A 328 -19.51 -1.40 2.72
CA ARG A 328 -20.85 -0.83 2.51
C ARG A 328 -21.06 0.41 3.37
N THR A 329 -20.24 0.63 4.37
CA THR A 329 -20.28 1.81 5.23
C THR A 329 -18.93 2.50 5.22
N ALA A 330 -18.90 3.80 4.91
CA ALA A 330 -17.75 4.67 5.06
C ALA A 330 -17.88 5.52 6.32
N ILE A 331 -16.85 5.52 7.16
CA ILE A 331 -16.78 6.28 8.40
C ILE A 331 -15.58 7.22 8.29
N PHE A 332 -15.84 8.52 8.44
CA PHE A 332 -14.82 9.54 8.36
C PHE A 332 -14.58 10.17 9.73
N ASP A 333 -13.30 10.33 10.11
CA ASP A 333 -12.98 11.36 11.08
C ASP A 333 -13.11 12.76 10.44
N LYS A 334 -13.28 13.79 11.25
CA LYS A 334 -13.41 15.17 10.78
C LYS A 334 -12.04 15.76 10.40
N THR A 335 -11.18 15.86 11.42
CA THR A 335 -9.98 16.69 11.37
C THR A 335 -8.86 16.00 10.58
N GLY A 336 -8.24 16.72 9.63
CA GLY A 336 -7.18 16.18 8.77
C GLY A 336 -7.66 15.16 7.71
N THR A 337 -8.93 14.70 7.79
CA THR A 337 -9.53 13.75 6.85
C THR A 337 -10.46 14.45 5.87
N LEU A 338 -11.62 14.92 6.30
CA LEU A 338 -12.56 15.71 5.48
C LEU A 338 -12.20 17.19 5.47
N THR A 339 -11.34 17.63 6.39
CA THR A 339 -10.78 18.96 6.47
C THR A 339 -9.26 18.92 6.29
N TYR A 340 -8.65 20.09 6.08
CA TYR A 340 -7.19 20.17 5.96
C TYR A 340 -6.46 20.03 7.31
N GLY A 341 -7.17 20.09 8.46
CA GLY A 341 -6.56 20.12 9.79
C GLY A 341 -5.81 21.42 10.08
N GLN A 342 -6.04 22.43 9.25
CA GLN A 342 -5.45 23.77 9.36
C GLN A 342 -6.58 24.79 9.54
N PRO A 343 -6.74 25.35 10.74
CA PRO A 343 -7.74 26.38 10.98
C PRO A 343 -7.45 27.62 10.13
N LYS A 344 -8.49 28.23 9.55
CA LYS A 344 -8.41 29.53 8.89
C LYS A 344 -9.22 30.57 9.67
N LEU A 345 -8.76 31.81 9.65
CA LEU A 345 -9.48 32.94 10.19
C LEU A 345 -10.72 33.20 9.32
N THR A 346 -11.91 32.97 9.91
CA THR A 346 -13.19 33.10 9.19
C THR A 346 -13.93 34.39 9.51
N GLY A 347 -13.55 35.10 10.57
CA GLY A 347 -14.14 36.37 10.91
C GLY A 347 -13.38 37.11 12.00
N VAL A 348 -13.41 38.43 11.91
CA VAL A 348 -12.93 39.34 12.94
C VAL A 348 -14.08 40.27 13.28
N VAL A 349 -14.48 40.28 14.55
CA VAL A 349 -15.52 41.19 15.05
C VAL A 349 -14.84 42.22 15.94
N PRO A 350 -14.55 43.44 15.41
CA PRO A 350 -13.91 44.48 16.19
C PRO A 350 -14.89 45.11 17.21
N ALA A 351 -14.36 45.51 18.35
CA ALA A 351 -15.11 46.28 19.33
C ALA A 351 -15.25 47.76 18.90
N PRO A 352 -16.24 48.48 19.43
CA PRO A 352 -16.39 49.91 19.17
C PRO A 352 -15.10 50.69 19.44
N GLY A 353 -14.62 51.43 18.43
CA GLY A 353 -13.40 52.22 18.52
C GLY A 353 -12.14 51.53 17.95
N PHE A 354 -12.26 50.30 17.42
CA PHE A 354 -11.21 49.57 16.70
C PHE A 354 -11.65 49.24 15.31
N THR A 355 -10.68 49.17 14.37
CA THR A 355 -10.93 48.67 13.02
C THR A 355 -10.39 47.25 12.89
N GLU A 356 -10.98 46.45 11.99
CA GLU A 356 -10.51 45.09 11.70
C GLU A 356 -9.05 45.09 11.25
N GLU A 357 -8.68 46.03 10.37
CA GLU A 357 -7.33 46.14 9.81
C GLU A 357 -6.28 46.49 10.89
N GLU A 358 -6.61 47.43 11.78
CA GLU A 358 -5.73 47.79 12.89
C GLU A 358 -5.48 46.61 13.83
N VAL A 359 -6.55 45.96 14.27
CA VAL A 359 -6.43 44.83 15.22
C VAL A 359 -5.71 43.66 14.56
N LEU A 360 -6.02 43.35 13.29
CA LEU A 360 -5.35 42.26 12.56
C LEU A 360 -3.85 42.51 12.41
N ALA A 361 -3.44 43.77 12.09
CA ALA A 361 -2.04 44.11 11.96
C ALA A 361 -1.27 43.97 13.28
N LEU A 362 -1.87 44.43 14.40
CA LEU A 362 -1.25 44.33 15.73
C LEU A 362 -1.16 42.87 16.20
N VAL A 363 -2.22 42.08 16.01
CA VAL A 363 -2.24 40.67 16.38
C VAL A 363 -1.25 39.88 15.53
N ALA A 364 -1.20 40.09 14.22
CA ALA A 364 -0.24 39.45 13.35
C ALA A 364 1.22 39.79 13.69
N GLY A 365 1.49 41.07 14.08
CA GLY A 365 2.81 41.46 14.60
C GLY A 365 3.23 40.65 15.82
N LEU A 366 2.28 40.31 16.70
CA LEU A 366 2.52 39.52 17.90
C LEU A 366 2.60 38.00 17.59
N GLU A 367 1.68 37.45 16.77
CA GLU A 367 1.59 36.03 16.42
C GLU A 367 2.79 35.50 15.60
N ARG A 368 3.60 36.39 14.98
CA ARG A 368 4.89 36.02 14.38
C ARG A 368 5.80 35.23 15.31
N TYR A 369 5.67 35.43 16.60
CA TYR A 369 6.54 34.86 17.63
C TYR A 369 5.89 33.65 18.34
N SER A 370 4.65 33.30 17.97
CA SER A 370 3.93 32.17 18.51
C SER A 370 4.11 30.91 17.65
N LYS A 371 4.13 29.74 18.31
CA LYS A 371 4.06 28.42 17.67
C LYS A 371 2.64 27.83 17.73
N HIS A 372 1.66 28.59 18.16
CA HIS A 372 0.28 28.13 18.25
C HIS A 372 -0.29 27.87 16.84
N PRO A 373 -1.10 26.78 16.63
CA PRO A 373 -1.69 26.50 15.30
C PRO A 373 -2.53 27.63 14.70
N LEU A 374 -3.11 28.52 15.52
CA LEU A 374 -3.89 29.67 15.05
C LEU A 374 -3.03 30.83 14.55
N ALA A 375 -1.75 30.87 14.92
CA ALA A 375 -0.85 31.97 14.56
C ALA A 375 -0.69 32.06 13.04
N GLU A 376 -0.48 30.93 12.34
CA GLU A 376 -0.34 30.92 10.88
C GLU A 376 -1.62 31.42 10.18
N ALA A 377 -2.82 31.06 10.70
CA ALA A 377 -4.08 31.55 10.18
C ALA A 377 -4.21 33.08 10.25
N VAL A 378 -3.75 33.68 11.35
CA VAL A 378 -3.72 35.15 11.51
C VAL A 378 -2.71 35.78 10.56
N MET A 379 -1.52 35.18 10.44
CA MET A 379 -0.46 35.65 9.56
C MET A 379 -0.88 35.58 8.09
N GLU A 380 -1.53 34.48 7.65
CA GLU A 380 -2.07 34.33 6.29
C GLU A 380 -3.13 35.41 6.00
N ALA A 381 -4.06 35.63 6.93
CA ALA A 381 -5.09 36.66 6.78
C ALA A 381 -4.49 38.08 6.69
N ALA A 382 -3.49 38.37 7.51
CA ALA A 382 -2.79 39.65 7.49
C ALA A 382 -2.03 39.89 6.18
N ARG A 383 -1.30 38.88 5.69
CA ARG A 383 -0.63 38.92 4.38
C ARG A 383 -1.63 39.12 3.24
N GLY A 384 -2.77 38.40 3.26
CA GLY A 384 -3.82 38.50 2.23
C GLY A 384 -4.45 39.90 2.15
N LYS A 385 -4.49 40.65 3.26
CA LYS A 385 -4.97 42.04 3.34
C LYS A 385 -3.86 43.07 3.19
N GLY A 386 -2.60 42.67 3.01
CA GLY A 386 -1.47 43.59 2.93
C GLY A 386 -1.23 44.36 4.21
N ALA A 387 -1.60 43.82 5.38
CA ALA A 387 -1.45 44.50 6.65
C ALA A 387 0.04 44.69 7.01
N PRO A 388 0.46 45.86 7.47
CA PRO A 388 1.84 46.08 7.88
C PRO A 388 2.13 45.29 9.17
N LEU A 389 3.20 44.49 9.15
CA LEU A 389 3.64 43.70 10.31
C LEU A 389 4.64 44.51 11.12
N ALA A 390 4.16 45.08 12.23
CA ALA A 390 5.02 45.75 13.20
C ALA A 390 5.81 44.75 14.06
N GLU A 391 7.00 45.14 14.50
CA GLU A 391 7.76 44.31 15.44
C GLU A 391 7.14 44.34 16.84
N ALA A 392 7.14 43.17 17.48
CA ALA A 392 6.68 43.03 18.86
C ALA A 392 7.88 42.93 19.81
N THR A 393 7.71 43.53 20.99
CA THR A 393 8.67 43.46 22.10
C THR A 393 8.00 42.85 23.32
N GLU A 394 8.80 42.36 24.26
CA GLU A 394 8.32 41.76 25.53
C GLU A 394 7.30 40.60 25.33
N VAL A 395 7.48 39.83 24.24
CA VAL A 395 6.58 38.75 23.90
C VAL A 395 6.68 37.62 24.93
N ARG A 396 5.53 37.19 25.44
CA ARG A 396 5.43 36.08 26.40
C ARG A 396 4.22 35.20 26.04
N GLU A 397 4.45 33.90 26.04
CA GLU A 397 3.42 32.89 25.78
C GLU A 397 3.43 31.81 26.90
N PRO A 398 2.98 32.15 28.13
CA PRO A 398 2.90 31.15 29.20
C PRO A 398 1.91 30.06 28.85
N PRO A 399 2.24 28.77 29.11
CA PRO A 399 1.36 27.66 28.78
C PRO A 399 -0.06 27.86 29.30
N GLY A 400 -1.01 27.87 28.38
CA GLY A 400 -2.42 28.01 28.67
C GLY A 400 -2.88 29.42 29.06
N GLU A 401 -2.08 30.48 29.09
CA GLU A 401 -2.51 31.86 29.43
C GLU A 401 -2.77 32.73 28.19
N GLY A 402 -2.32 32.31 27.03
CA GLY A 402 -2.38 33.07 25.78
C GLY A 402 -1.09 33.85 25.53
N LEU A 403 -1.09 34.58 24.42
CA LEU A 403 0.04 35.34 23.92
C LEU A 403 -0.10 36.81 24.29
N ARG A 404 0.96 37.46 24.78
CA ARG A 404 0.99 38.88 25.11
C ARG A 404 2.31 39.53 24.76
N GLY A 405 2.30 40.80 24.40
CA GLY A 405 3.49 41.60 24.10
C GLY A 405 3.14 43.03 23.73
N ASN A 406 4.15 43.84 23.47
CA ASN A 406 4.00 45.24 23.00
C ASN A 406 4.23 45.31 21.49
N VAL A 407 3.23 45.76 20.73
CA VAL A 407 3.31 45.94 19.27
C VAL A 407 3.02 47.41 18.95
N ALA A 408 3.92 48.04 18.25
CA ALA A 408 3.83 49.49 17.93
C ALA A 408 3.50 50.37 19.17
N GLY A 409 4.09 50.05 20.32
CA GLY A 409 3.90 50.80 21.58
C GLY A 409 2.57 50.50 22.31
N ARG A 410 1.78 49.56 21.85
CA ARG A 410 0.50 49.13 22.47
C ARG A 410 0.62 47.76 23.10
N ALA A 411 0.07 47.57 24.28
CA ALA A 411 0.02 46.28 24.95
C ALA A 411 -1.08 45.39 24.33
N VAL A 412 -0.69 44.33 23.62
CA VAL A 412 -1.60 43.40 22.92
C VAL A 412 -1.61 42.07 23.66
N GLN A 413 -2.81 41.53 23.92
CA GLN A 413 -2.99 40.19 24.45
C GLN A 413 -4.01 39.40 23.61
N VAL A 414 -3.68 38.16 23.29
CA VAL A 414 -4.54 37.19 22.61
C VAL A 414 -4.79 36.03 23.56
N THR A 415 -6.05 35.77 23.91
CA THR A 415 -6.42 34.74 24.89
C THR A 415 -7.76 34.11 24.58
N SER A 416 -8.18 33.07 25.33
CA SER A 416 -9.52 32.48 25.19
C SER A 416 -10.58 33.29 25.91
N ARG A 417 -11.84 33.29 25.42
CA ARG A 417 -13.01 33.91 26.05
C ARG A 417 -13.11 33.53 27.53
N LYS A 418 -13.01 32.23 27.84
CA LYS A 418 -13.12 31.73 29.22
C LYS A 418 -12.12 32.38 30.15
N LYS A 419 -10.91 32.63 29.71
CA LYS A 419 -9.84 33.25 30.51
C LYS A 419 -10.05 34.74 30.67
N LEU A 420 -10.40 35.42 29.56
CA LEU A 420 -10.68 36.83 29.64
C LEU A 420 -11.80 37.11 30.62
N VAL A 421 -12.90 36.37 30.56
CA VAL A 421 -14.03 36.52 31.48
C VAL A 421 -13.63 36.18 32.92
N ALA A 422 -12.77 35.18 33.14
CA ALA A 422 -12.24 34.89 34.47
C ALA A 422 -11.37 36.00 35.05
N GLN A 423 -10.60 36.73 34.21
CA GLN A 423 -9.75 37.85 34.60
C GLN A 423 -10.53 39.16 34.71
N GLN A 424 -11.50 39.37 33.84
CA GLN A 424 -12.30 40.59 33.72
C GLN A 424 -13.79 40.22 33.47
N PRO A 425 -14.56 39.87 34.50
CA PRO A 425 -15.95 39.42 34.36
C PRO A 425 -16.89 40.45 33.71
N ASP A 426 -16.60 41.72 33.86
CA ASP A 426 -17.41 42.81 33.31
C ASP A 426 -17.39 42.83 31.77
N LEU A 427 -16.36 42.26 31.14
CA LEU A 427 -16.25 42.18 29.68
C LEU A 427 -17.16 41.13 29.06
N GLU A 428 -17.72 40.20 29.81
CA GLU A 428 -18.59 39.16 29.27
C GLU A 428 -19.76 39.73 28.46
N LYS A 429 -20.34 40.86 28.93
CA LYS A 429 -21.45 41.54 28.24
C LYS A 429 -21.03 42.27 26.96
N ALA A 430 -19.74 42.57 26.81
CA ALA A 430 -19.20 43.25 25.63
C ALA A 430 -18.78 42.30 24.54
N LEU A 431 -18.64 41.02 24.82
CA LEU A 431 -18.25 40.00 23.88
C LEU A 431 -19.41 39.64 22.95
N PRO A 432 -19.17 39.44 21.62
CA PRO A 432 -20.20 38.99 20.71
C PRO A 432 -20.66 37.56 21.10
N PRO A 433 -21.88 37.15 20.67
CA PRO A 433 -22.33 35.79 20.90
C PRO A 433 -21.37 34.79 20.23
N PHE A 434 -21.15 33.64 20.89
CA PHE A 434 -20.34 32.57 20.33
C PHE A 434 -21.03 31.94 19.10
N VAL A 435 -20.41 32.01 17.93
CA VAL A 435 -21.01 31.55 16.66
C VAL A 435 -20.57 30.12 16.29
N GLY A 436 -19.75 29.47 17.13
CA GLY A 436 -19.15 28.16 16.86
C GLY A 436 -17.70 28.29 16.35
N GLY A 437 -17.02 27.13 16.21
CA GLY A 437 -15.61 27.11 15.83
C GLY A 437 -14.64 27.28 17.00
N MET A 438 -13.42 27.63 16.67
CA MET A 438 -12.41 28.10 17.61
C MET A 438 -12.45 29.63 17.63
N GLU A 439 -12.30 30.23 18.80
CA GLU A 439 -12.20 31.67 18.91
C GLU A 439 -11.06 32.07 19.84
N CYS A 440 -10.46 33.21 19.55
CA CYS A 440 -9.64 33.94 20.50
C CYS A 440 -10.15 35.37 20.65
N VAL A 441 -9.93 35.94 21.82
CA VAL A 441 -10.30 37.29 22.16
C VAL A 441 -9.05 38.12 22.32
N VAL A 442 -9.07 39.32 21.72
CA VAL A 442 -7.98 40.26 21.71
C VAL A 442 -8.27 41.42 22.65
N THR A 443 -7.32 41.75 23.50
CA THR A 443 -7.34 43.02 24.24
C THR A 443 -6.15 43.87 23.83
N ILE A 444 -6.36 45.20 23.74
CA ILE A 444 -5.35 46.19 23.46
C ILE A 444 -5.42 47.26 24.57
N ASP A 445 -4.27 47.51 25.21
CA ASP A 445 -4.15 48.41 26.35
C ASP A 445 -5.19 48.06 27.48
N GLY A 446 -5.42 46.78 27.70
CA GLY A 446 -6.35 46.24 28.70
C GLY A 446 -7.84 46.37 28.35
N ARG A 447 -8.21 46.86 27.16
CA ARG A 447 -9.57 46.98 26.66
C ARG A 447 -9.87 45.88 25.65
N TYR A 448 -11.10 45.36 25.67
CA TYR A 448 -11.55 44.45 24.60
C TYR A 448 -11.46 45.14 23.23
N ALA A 449 -10.75 44.52 22.29
CA ALA A 449 -10.51 45.08 20.99
C ALA A 449 -11.17 44.30 19.85
N ALA A 450 -11.17 42.96 19.89
CA ALA A 450 -11.85 42.13 18.89
C ALA A 450 -12.02 40.69 19.35
N THR A 451 -12.92 39.96 18.66
CA THR A 451 -13.01 38.51 18.69
C THR A 451 -12.66 37.96 17.31
N PHE A 452 -11.73 37.03 17.27
CA PHE A 452 -11.29 36.30 16.08
C PHE A 452 -11.92 34.92 16.08
N SER A 453 -12.58 34.56 14.98
CA SER A 453 -13.20 33.26 14.79
C SER A 453 -12.42 32.44 13.77
N PHE A 454 -12.18 31.16 14.09
CA PHE A 454 -11.44 30.25 13.23
C PHE A 454 -12.26 28.99 12.99
N ARG A 455 -12.16 28.44 11.80
CA ARG A 455 -12.73 27.14 11.43
C ARG A 455 -11.73 26.35 10.58
N ASP A 456 -11.77 25.05 10.78
CA ASP A 456 -11.05 24.13 9.91
C ASP A 456 -11.80 24.02 8.58
N GLN A 457 -11.10 24.25 7.47
CA GLN A 457 -11.74 24.29 6.16
C GLN A 457 -12.02 22.88 5.63
N PRO A 458 -13.27 22.65 5.13
CA PRO A 458 -13.57 21.46 4.35
C PRO A 458 -12.65 21.36 3.13
N ARG A 459 -12.26 20.14 2.75
CA ARG A 459 -11.53 19.93 1.51
C ARG A 459 -12.39 20.30 0.31
N ALA A 460 -11.80 20.97 -0.68
CA ALA A 460 -12.51 21.44 -1.84
C ALA A 460 -13.22 20.29 -2.60
N GLU A 461 -12.56 19.12 -2.66
CA GLU A 461 -13.09 17.91 -3.28
C GLU A 461 -14.06 17.11 -2.39
N GLY A 462 -14.22 17.47 -1.11
CA GLY A 462 -14.98 16.68 -0.12
C GLY A 462 -16.41 16.38 -0.54
N ALA A 463 -17.16 17.39 -1.01
CA ALA A 463 -18.54 17.22 -1.42
C ALA A 463 -18.69 16.35 -2.68
N SER A 464 -17.80 16.50 -3.67
CA SER A 464 -17.81 15.69 -4.89
C SER A 464 -17.43 14.24 -4.59
N PHE A 465 -16.42 14.04 -3.74
CA PHE A 465 -15.99 12.74 -3.28
C PHE A 465 -17.11 11.99 -2.56
N VAL A 466 -17.71 12.58 -1.53
CA VAL A 466 -18.81 11.95 -0.77
C VAL A 466 -19.99 11.59 -1.68
N ARG A 467 -20.36 12.48 -2.59
CA ARG A 467 -21.51 12.27 -3.50
C ARG A 467 -21.31 11.08 -4.42
N HIS A 468 -20.06 10.81 -4.86
CA HIS A 468 -19.82 9.73 -5.80
C HIS A 468 -19.67 8.36 -5.13
N LEU A 469 -19.39 8.29 -3.80
CA LEU A 469 -19.15 7.04 -3.07
C LEU A 469 -20.30 6.03 -3.18
N GLY A 470 -21.56 6.47 -3.03
CA GLY A 470 -22.72 5.59 -3.14
C GLY A 470 -22.85 5.01 -4.56
N PRO A 471 -23.05 5.84 -5.60
CA PRO A 471 -23.30 5.35 -6.97
C PRO A 471 -22.16 4.55 -7.58
N LYS A 472 -20.92 4.89 -7.26
CA LYS A 472 -19.73 4.32 -7.91
C LYS A 472 -19.05 3.21 -7.10
N HIS A 473 -19.05 3.32 -5.77
CA HIS A 473 -18.37 2.38 -4.88
C HIS A 473 -19.32 1.52 -4.04
N PHE A 474 -20.63 1.63 -4.28
CA PHE A 474 -21.67 0.83 -3.60
C PHE A 474 -21.62 0.96 -2.08
N LEU A 475 -21.27 2.15 -1.59
CA LEU A 475 -21.33 2.46 -0.17
C LEU A 475 -22.78 2.91 0.16
N ASP A 476 -23.46 2.10 0.95
CA ASP A 476 -24.87 2.33 1.31
C ASP A 476 -25.01 3.43 2.37
N ARG A 477 -23.98 3.60 3.20
CA ARG A 477 -23.97 4.55 4.32
C ARG A 477 -22.65 5.29 4.39
N VAL A 478 -22.74 6.60 4.65
CA VAL A 478 -21.58 7.48 4.87
C VAL A 478 -21.85 8.30 6.13
N MET A 479 -20.90 8.27 7.08
CA MET A 479 -21.05 8.95 8.36
C MET A 479 -19.76 9.65 8.81
N ILE A 480 -19.94 10.68 9.65
CA ILE A 480 -18.83 11.35 10.36
C ILE A 480 -18.87 10.94 11.83
N VAL A 481 -17.72 10.54 12.37
CA VAL A 481 -17.53 10.24 13.79
C VAL A 481 -16.38 11.09 14.31
N SER A 482 -16.66 12.05 15.19
CA SER A 482 -15.66 13.03 15.65
C SER A 482 -15.79 13.31 17.14
N GLY A 483 -14.65 13.65 17.78
CA GLY A 483 -14.60 14.17 19.14
C GLY A 483 -15.02 15.63 19.27
N ASP A 484 -15.17 16.34 18.15
CA ASP A 484 -15.49 17.76 18.14
C ASP A 484 -16.95 18.04 18.50
N ARG A 485 -17.23 19.30 18.80
CA ARG A 485 -18.58 19.76 19.16
C ARG A 485 -19.56 19.54 18.02
N GLU A 486 -20.79 19.23 18.37
CA GLU A 486 -21.84 18.91 17.40
C GLU A 486 -22.04 20.02 16.35
N SER A 487 -21.97 21.30 16.72
CA SER A 487 -22.10 22.44 15.80
C SER A 487 -21.06 22.42 14.67
N GLU A 488 -19.81 22.06 15.00
CA GLU A 488 -18.73 22.02 14.02
C GLU A 488 -18.81 20.80 13.10
N VAL A 489 -19.20 19.66 13.66
CA VAL A 489 -19.36 18.44 12.86
C VAL A 489 -20.56 18.54 11.92
N ARG A 490 -21.69 19.14 12.39
CA ARG A 490 -22.86 19.39 11.53
C ARG A 490 -22.57 20.40 10.43
N TYR A 491 -21.85 21.48 10.74
CA TYR A 491 -21.42 22.44 9.73
C TYR A 491 -20.64 21.77 8.60
N LEU A 492 -19.65 20.93 8.95
CA LEU A 492 -18.89 20.17 7.96
C LEU A 492 -19.80 19.21 7.18
N ALA A 493 -20.65 18.46 7.89
CA ALA A 493 -21.53 17.46 7.31
C ALA A 493 -22.45 18.07 6.24
N GLU A 494 -23.02 19.27 6.50
CA GLU A 494 -23.81 20.03 5.54
C GLU A 494 -22.99 20.43 4.31
N GLN A 495 -21.74 20.87 4.50
CA GLN A 495 -20.86 21.28 3.39
C GLN A 495 -20.48 20.12 2.48
N VAL A 496 -20.24 18.93 3.04
CA VAL A 496 -19.83 17.75 2.26
C VAL A 496 -21.00 16.85 1.86
N GLY A 497 -22.22 17.10 2.37
CA GLY A 497 -23.43 16.36 2.04
C GLY A 497 -23.58 15.03 2.81
N ILE A 498 -23.04 14.93 4.03
CA ILE A 498 -23.21 13.77 4.92
C ILE A 498 -24.35 14.05 5.91
N THR A 499 -25.29 13.11 6.05
CA THR A 499 -26.43 13.25 6.96
C THR A 499 -26.24 12.56 8.30
N GLU A 500 -25.45 11.49 8.35
CA GLU A 500 -25.20 10.73 9.58
C GLU A 500 -23.97 11.28 10.33
N VAL A 501 -24.22 11.79 11.53
CA VAL A 501 -23.21 12.46 12.36
C VAL A 501 -23.20 11.87 13.76
N ARG A 502 -22.00 11.59 14.29
CA ARG A 502 -21.72 11.23 15.68
C ARG A 502 -20.65 12.17 16.21
N ALA A 503 -21.08 13.23 16.85
CA ALA A 503 -20.22 14.28 17.40
C ALA A 503 -19.92 14.04 18.89
N SER A 504 -18.93 14.75 19.43
CA SER A 504 -18.52 14.73 20.86
C SER A 504 -18.19 13.32 21.37
N GLN A 505 -17.60 12.47 20.53
CA GLN A 505 -17.26 11.10 20.89
C GLN A 505 -15.86 11.01 21.50
N THR A 506 -15.71 10.27 22.61
CA THR A 506 -14.38 9.90 23.11
C THR A 506 -13.71 8.88 22.18
N PRO A 507 -12.38 8.70 22.27
CA PRO A 507 -11.69 7.67 21.49
C PRO A 507 -12.31 6.27 21.66
N GLU A 508 -12.72 5.90 22.88
CA GLU A 508 -13.34 4.61 23.18
C GLU A 508 -14.72 4.49 22.52
N GLN A 509 -15.52 5.56 22.55
CA GLN A 509 -16.82 5.60 21.91
C GLN A 509 -16.69 5.52 20.39
N LYS A 510 -15.69 6.18 19.78
CA LYS A 510 -15.39 6.03 18.35
C LYS A 510 -15.15 4.55 17.98
N VAL A 511 -14.33 3.86 18.77
CA VAL A 511 -14.04 2.43 18.55
C VAL A 511 -15.30 1.57 18.63
N GLU A 512 -16.17 1.81 19.61
CA GLU A 512 -17.39 1.01 19.75
C GLU A 512 -18.36 1.27 18.59
N ILE A 513 -18.52 2.51 18.15
CA ILE A 513 -19.32 2.85 16.96
C ILE A 513 -18.77 2.12 15.74
N VAL A 514 -17.46 2.16 15.50
CA VAL A 514 -16.84 1.45 14.37
C VAL A 514 -17.06 -0.06 14.44
N ARG A 515 -16.92 -0.66 15.65
CA ARG A 515 -17.18 -2.08 15.86
C ARG A 515 -18.64 -2.45 15.60
N GLU A 516 -19.57 -1.62 16.08
CA GLU A 516 -20.99 -1.85 15.86
C GLU A 516 -21.35 -1.82 14.37
N GLU A 517 -20.87 -0.83 13.63
CA GLU A 517 -21.07 -0.73 12.19
C GLU A 517 -20.37 -1.90 11.44
N THR A 518 -19.18 -2.32 11.88
CA THR A 518 -18.46 -3.46 11.30
C THR A 518 -19.18 -4.80 11.52
N ARG A 519 -19.94 -4.94 12.60
CA ARG A 519 -20.83 -6.13 12.80
C ARG A 519 -22.01 -6.14 11.84
N ARG A 520 -22.49 -4.97 11.39
CA ARG A 520 -23.63 -4.83 10.46
C ARG A 520 -23.22 -5.06 9.00
N ALA A 521 -22.10 -4.43 8.61
CA ALA A 521 -21.56 -4.55 7.26
C ALA A 521 -20.06 -4.24 7.27
N ASN A 522 -19.34 -4.63 6.23
CA ASN A 522 -17.94 -4.26 6.08
C ASN A 522 -17.79 -2.74 6.03
N THR A 523 -16.86 -2.21 6.83
CA THR A 523 -16.62 -0.77 6.99
C THR A 523 -15.27 -0.35 6.46
N VAL A 524 -15.20 0.85 5.90
CA VAL A 524 -13.95 1.59 5.72
C VAL A 524 -13.95 2.77 6.68
N PHE A 525 -12.89 2.89 7.47
CA PHE A 525 -12.65 4.03 8.35
C PHE A 525 -11.48 4.86 7.82
N LEU A 526 -11.69 6.17 7.69
CA LEU A 526 -10.69 7.13 7.27
C LEU A 526 -10.41 8.11 8.41
N GLY A 527 -9.13 8.21 8.80
CA GLY A 527 -8.67 9.12 9.86
C GLY A 527 -7.20 9.46 9.72
N ASP A 528 -6.75 10.53 10.37
CA ASP A 528 -5.35 10.99 10.33
C ASP A 528 -4.67 11.01 11.70
N GLY A 529 -5.45 10.94 12.77
CA GLY A 529 -5.01 11.23 14.12
C GLY A 529 -4.44 10.03 14.89
N ILE A 530 -3.53 10.32 15.80
CA ILE A 530 -3.03 9.34 16.79
C ILE A 530 -4.21 8.74 17.57
N ASN A 531 -5.24 9.55 17.83
CA ASN A 531 -6.44 9.15 18.57
C ASN A 531 -7.32 8.15 17.79
N ASP A 532 -7.14 8.02 16.48
CA ASP A 532 -7.95 7.16 15.62
C ASP A 532 -7.33 5.77 15.40
N ALA A 533 -6.11 5.53 15.87
CA ALA A 533 -5.43 4.24 15.70
C ALA A 533 -6.27 3.02 16.12
N PRO A 534 -6.97 3.03 17.28
CA PRO A 534 -7.85 1.93 17.68
C PRO A 534 -9.09 1.79 16.77
N ALA A 535 -9.63 2.90 16.24
CA ALA A 535 -10.77 2.90 15.32
C ALA A 535 -10.39 2.37 13.94
N LEU A 536 -9.20 2.75 13.42
CA LEU A 536 -8.61 2.20 12.20
C LEU A 536 -8.48 0.68 12.25
N THR A 537 -8.03 0.15 13.41
CA THR A 537 -7.88 -1.30 13.62
C THR A 537 -9.23 -2.00 13.76
N ALA A 538 -10.26 -1.33 14.29
CA ALA A 538 -11.58 -1.90 14.51
C ALA A 538 -12.42 -2.01 13.23
N ALA A 539 -12.10 -1.23 12.20
CA ALA A 539 -12.77 -1.28 10.89
C ALA A 539 -12.34 -2.50 10.07
N THR A 540 -13.15 -2.87 9.07
CA THR A 540 -12.77 -3.90 8.08
C THR A 540 -11.55 -3.43 7.26
N VAL A 541 -11.52 -2.14 6.91
CA VAL A 541 -10.43 -1.46 6.24
C VAL A 541 -10.17 -0.14 6.95
N GLY A 542 -8.98 0.03 7.52
CA GLY A 542 -8.52 1.29 8.09
C GLY A 542 -7.57 1.99 7.10
N LEU A 543 -7.90 3.22 6.72
CA LEU A 543 -7.10 4.08 5.86
C LEU A 543 -6.63 5.30 6.63
N ALA A 544 -5.33 5.52 6.69
CA ALA A 544 -4.74 6.69 7.35
C ALA A 544 -4.11 7.65 6.34
N PHE A 545 -4.21 8.95 6.66
CA PHE A 545 -3.49 10.01 5.98
C PHE A 545 -2.18 10.27 6.73
N GLY A 546 -1.04 9.87 6.17
CA GLY A 546 0.19 9.58 6.91
C GLY A 546 1.20 10.69 7.09
N GLN A 547 0.86 11.99 6.99
CA GLN A 547 1.91 13.02 7.05
C GLN A 547 2.57 13.19 8.42
N ASN A 548 1.91 12.88 9.54
CA ASN A 548 2.37 13.33 10.85
C ASN A 548 2.52 12.29 11.97
N SER A 549 2.28 10.99 11.75
CA SER A 549 2.33 10.03 12.86
C SER A 549 2.71 8.61 12.45
N ASP A 550 3.84 8.15 12.98
CA ASP A 550 4.28 6.75 12.88
C ASP A 550 3.25 5.79 13.51
N ILE A 551 2.57 6.21 14.57
CA ILE A 551 1.60 5.40 15.33
C ILE A 551 0.33 5.15 14.51
N THR A 552 -0.23 6.19 13.90
CA THR A 552 -1.40 6.05 13.01
C THR A 552 -1.06 5.16 11.82
N ALA A 553 0.13 5.31 11.26
CA ALA A 553 0.61 4.42 10.21
C ALA A 553 0.68 2.96 10.67
N GLU A 554 1.04 2.65 11.93
CA GLU A 554 1.09 1.28 12.44
C GLU A 554 -0.29 0.61 12.55
N ALA A 555 -1.33 1.35 12.86
CA ALA A 555 -2.69 0.84 13.05
C ALA A 555 -3.47 0.67 11.74
N ALA A 556 -3.11 1.40 10.70
CA ALA A 556 -3.82 1.38 9.42
C ALA A 556 -3.41 0.19 8.54
N GLY A 557 -4.34 -0.34 7.77
CA GLY A 557 -4.07 -1.36 6.75
C GLY A 557 -3.46 -0.77 5.48
N ALA A 558 -3.74 0.52 5.18
CA ALA A 558 -3.06 1.31 4.16
C ALA A 558 -2.91 2.75 4.61
N VAL A 559 -1.84 3.41 4.15
CA VAL A 559 -1.52 4.81 4.45
C VAL A 559 -1.45 5.60 3.15
N ILE A 560 -2.19 6.67 3.09
CA ILE A 560 -2.16 7.62 1.98
C ILE A 560 -1.17 8.73 2.36
N LEU A 561 -0.09 8.86 1.60
CA LEU A 561 0.95 9.86 1.88
C LEU A 561 0.51 11.28 1.50
N ASP A 562 -0.34 11.39 0.50
CA ASP A 562 -0.99 12.62 0.06
C ASP A 562 -2.21 12.94 0.93
N THR A 563 -2.58 14.20 1.00
CA THR A 563 -3.78 14.65 1.72
C THR A 563 -5.04 14.69 0.85
N SER A 564 -4.98 14.32 -0.42
CA SER A 564 -6.11 14.37 -1.35
C SER A 564 -7.03 13.16 -1.26
N LEU A 565 -8.34 13.41 -1.18
CA LEU A 565 -9.38 12.37 -1.21
C LEU A 565 -9.44 11.63 -2.56
N HIS A 566 -8.89 12.21 -3.66
CA HIS A 566 -8.71 11.52 -4.93
C HIS A 566 -7.87 10.24 -4.79
N LYS A 567 -6.94 10.20 -3.84
CA LYS A 567 -6.12 9.01 -3.57
C LYS A 567 -6.91 7.85 -2.95
N VAL A 568 -7.95 8.17 -2.18
CA VAL A 568 -8.87 7.16 -1.66
C VAL A 568 -9.66 6.53 -2.80
N ASP A 569 -10.13 7.34 -3.75
CA ASP A 569 -10.81 6.87 -4.95
C ASP A 569 -9.89 6.02 -5.84
N GLU A 570 -8.67 6.49 -6.11
CA GLU A 570 -7.65 5.70 -6.81
C GLU A 570 -7.44 4.33 -6.15
N PHE A 571 -7.37 4.27 -4.81
CA PHE A 571 -7.22 3.02 -4.08
C PHE A 571 -8.40 2.08 -4.26
N MET A 572 -9.63 2.59 -4.21
CA MET A 572 -10.84 1.81 -4.46
C MET A 572 -10.87 1.24 -5.88
N HIS A 573 -10.46 2.03 -6.88
CA HIS A 573 -10.37 1.58 -8.28
C HIS A 573 -9.27 0.54 -8.50
N ILE A 574 -8.11 0.68 -7.85
CA ILE A 574 -7.03 -0.32 -7.89
C ILE A 574 -7.52 -1.65 -7.32
N SER A 575 -8.21 -1.62 -6.19
CA SER A 575 -8.78 -2.81 -5.54
C SER A 575 -9.82 -3.50 -6.43
N ARG A 576 -10.76 -2.76 -6.98
CA ARG A 576 -11.79 -3.30 -7.89
C ARG A 576 -11.16 -3.94 -9.13
N ARG A 577 -10.16 -3.28 -9.71
CA ARG A 577 -9.41 -3.80 -10.85
C ARG A 577 -8.65 -5.06 -10.50
N LEU A 578 -7.97 -5.09 -9.35
CA LEU A 578 -7.31 -6.29 -8.82
C LEU A 578 -8.30 -7.46 -8.75
N ARG A 579 -9.44 -7.25 -8.11
CA ARG A 579 -10.47 -8.28 -7.95
C ARG A 579 -11.00 -8.79 -9.29
N ALA A 580 -11.30 -7.89 -10.23
CA ALA A 580 -11.79 -8.26 -11.55
C ALA A 580 -10.78 -9.11 -12.33
N ILE A 581 -9.51 -8.71 -12.33
CA ILE A 581 -8.44 -9.43 -13.04
C ILE A 581 -8.16 -10.78 -12.36
N LEU A 582 -8.16 -10.83 -11.00
CA LEU A 582 -8.01 -12.09 -10.27
C LEU A 582 -9.12 -13.08 -10.60
N LEU A 583 -10.37 -12.64 -10.59
CA LEU A 583 -11.51 -13.51 -10.93
C LEU A 583 -11.44 -13.97 -12.39
N GLN A 584 -11.05 -13.11 -13.33
CA GLN A 584 -10.86 -13.49 -14.72
C GLN A 584 -9.78 -14.57 -14.87
N SER A 585 -8.61 -14.40 -14.24
CA SER A 585 -7.52 -15.37 -14.31
C SER A 585 -7.85 -16.69 -13.61
N ALA A 586 -8.42 -16.62 -12.40
CA ALA A 586 -8.73 -17.81 -11.61
C ALA A 586 -9.89 -18.62 -12.20
N ILE A 587 -11.04 -17.97 -12.42
CA ILE A 587 -12.25 -18.66 -12.95
C ILE A 587 -12.03 -19.06 -14.40
N GLY A 588 -11.45 -18.19 -15.22
CA GLY A 588 -11.15 -18.47 -16.63
C GLY A 588 -10.19 -19.64 -16.76
N GLY A 589 -9.11 -19.67 -15.98
CA GLY A 589 -8.15 -20.77 -15.96
C GLY A 589 -8.79 -22.11 -15.56
N ILE A 590 -9.54 -22.12 -14.43
CA ILE A 590 -10.23 -23.33 -13.97
C ILE A 590 -11.24 -23.82 -15.00
N ALA A 591 -12.04 -22.93 -15.59
CA ALA A 591 -13.05 -23.30 -16.58
C ALA A 591 -12.40 -23.93 -17.84
N LEU A 592 -11.31 -23.36 -18.34
CA LEU A 592 -10.57 -23.91 -19.46
C LEU A 592 -9.94 -25.28 -19.12
N SER A 593 -9.36 -25.42 -17.92
CA SER A 593 -8.83 -26.71 -17.46
C SER A 593 -9.92 -27.77 -17.33
N LEU A 594 -11.12 -27.45 -16.83
CA LEU A 594 -12.26 -28.37 -16.76
C LEU A 594 -12.72 -28.83 -18.15
N VAL A 595 -12.77 -27.90 -19.12
CA VAL A 595 -13.07 -28.27 -20.52
C VAL A 595 -11.99 -29.20 -21.07
N GLY A 596 -10.71 -28.90 -20.81
CA GLY A 596 -9.59 -29.77 -21.21
C GLY A 596 -9.68 -31.16 -20.60
N MET A 597 -10.02 -31.27 -19.30
CA MET A 597 -10.24 -32.55 -18.61
C MET A 597 -11.38 -33.33 -19.26
N GLY A 598 -12.48 -32.66 -19.60
CA GLY A 598 -13.61 -33.30 -20.29
C GLY A 598 -13.23 -33.88 -21.65
N LEU A 599 -12.48 -33.09 -22.44
CA LEU A 599 -11.96 -33.53 -23.75
C LEU A 599 -10.95 -34.67 -23.61
N ALA A 600 -10.07 -34.62 -22.61
CA ALA A 600 -9.10 -35.68 -22.30
C ALA A 600 -9.83 -36.99 -21.85
N ALA A 601 -10.81 -36.89 -20.98
CA ALA A 601 -11.62 -38.03 -20.54
C ALA A 601 -12.40 -38.69 -21.71
N ALA A 602 -12.92 -37.88 -22.63
CA ALA A 602 -13.56 -38.34 -23.85
C ALA A 602 -12.59 -38.95 -24.89
N GLY A 603 -11.28 -38.72 -24.73
CA GLY A 603 -10.23 -39.23 -25.63
C GLY A 603 -9.89 -38.31 -26.81
N TYR A 604 -10.42 -37.09 -26.85
CA TYR A 604 -10.12 -36.11 -27.89
C TYR A 604 -8.82 -35.33 -27.65
N LEU A 605 -8.34 -35.30 -26.42
CA LEU A 605 -7.13 -34.55 -26.04
C LEU A 605 -6.05 -35.52 -25.52
N PRO A 606 -5.02 -35.83 -26.30
CA PRO A 606 -3.93 -36.68 -25.84
C PRO A 606 -3.03 -35.97 -24.83
N PRO A 607 -2.25 -36.70 -23.98
CA PRO A 607 -1.47 -36.12 -22.88
C PRO A 607 -0.55 -34.97 -23.27
N VAL A 608 0.19 -35.08 -24.40
CA VAL A 608 1.09 -34.03 -24.89
C VAL A 608 0.34 -32.76 -25.26
N ALA A 609 -0.78 -32.89 -26.00
CA ALA A 609 -1.59 -31.75 -26.39
C ALA A 609 -2.25 -31.08 -25.16
N GLY A 610 -2.66 -31.90 -24.16
CA GLY A 610 -3.16 -31.43 -22.88
C GLY A 610 -2.13 -30.61 -22.11
N ALA A 611 -0.86 -31.07 -22.07
CA ALA A 611 0.24 -30.34 -21.45
C ALA A 611 0.51 -28.98 -22.12
N VAL A 612 0.58 -28.96 -23.46
CA VAL A 612 0.77 -27.71 -24.21
C VAL A 612 -0.40 -26.75 -24.01
N MET A 613 -1.64 -27.25 -24.03
CA MET A 613 -2.83 -26.43 -23.74
C MET A 613 -2.74 -25.82 -22.34
N GLN A 614 -2.36 -26.59 -21.33
CA GLN A 614 -2.24 -26.10 -19.96
C GLN A 614 -1.17 -25.02 -19.82
N GLU A 615 0.01 -25.19 -20.44
CA GLU A 615 1.06 -24.14 -20.47
C GLU A 615 0.55 -22.84 -21.10
N VAL A 616 -0.22 -22.92 -22.18
CA VAL A 616 -0.82 -21.72 -22.79
C VAL A 616 -1.79 -21.04 -21.83
N ILE A 617 -2.61 -21.81 -21.10
CA ILE A 617 -3.54 -21.29 -20.10
C ILE A 617 -2.75 -20.56 -18.98
N ASP A 618 -1.68 -21.17 -18.49
CA ASP A 618 -0.83 -20.61 -17.43
C ASP A 618 -0.18 -19.28 -17.84
N VAL A 619 0.42 -19.24 -19.02
CA VAL A 619 1.02 -18.02 -19.57
C VAL A 619 -0.02 -16.91 -19.75
N VAL A 620 -1.19 -17.22 -20.30
CA VAL A 620 -2.27 -16.25 -20.49
C VAL A 620 -2.77 -15.72 -19.14
N ALA A 621 -2.92 -16.59 -18.13
CA ALA A 621 -3.35 -16.20 -16.79
C ALA A 621 -2.34 -15.27 -16.11
N VAL A 622 -1.04 -15.55 -16.22
CA VAL A 622 0.03 -14.69 -15.68
C VAL A 622 0.09 -13.35 -16.40
N LEU A 623 0.03 -13.33 -17.73
CA LEU A 623 0.00 -12.09 -18.50
C LEU A 623 -1.23 -11.24 -18.18
N ASN A 624 -2.39 -11.88 -17.97
CA ASN A 624 -3.58 -11.17 -17.50
C ASN A 624 -3.39 -10.59 -16.09
N ALA A 625 -2.78 -11.36 -15.17
CA ALA A 625 -2.50 -10.91 -13.80
C ALA A 625 -1.54 -9.71 -13.77
N LEU A 626 -0.50 -9.71 -14.59
CA LEU A 626 0.44 -8.60 -14.72
C LEU A 626 -0.21 -7.28 -15.14
N ARG A 627 -1.37 -7.31 -15.80
CA ARG A 627 -2.13 -6.09 -16.17
C ARG A 627 -2.50 -5.23 -14.97
N VAL A 628 -2.53 -5.79 -13.75
CA VAL A 628 -2.79 -5.02 -12.53
C VAL A 628 -1.70 -3.98 -12.28
N ALA A 629 -0.45 -4.32 -12.54
CA ALA A 629 0.71 -3.44 -12.32
C ALA A 629 0.75 -2.22 -13.26
N PHE A 630 0.03 -2.26 -14.38
CA PHE A 630 0.00 -1.17 -15.35
C PHE A 630 -1.21 -0.27 -15.11
N PRO A 631 -1.01 1.05 -14.92
CA PRO A 631 -2.12 1.96 -14.67
C PRO A 631 -3.05 2.04 -15.90
N PRO A 632 -4.38 2.05 -15.70
CA PRO A 632 -5.30 2.41 -16.76
C PRO A 632 -5.17 3.91 -17.07
N LYS A 633 -5.79 4.39 -18.15
CA LYS A 633 -5.75 5.80 -18.56
C LYS A 633 -6.30 6.74 -17.47
N THR A 634 -7.31 6.29 -16.75
CA THR A 634 -7.94 7.03 -15.64
C THR A 634 -8.10 6.10 -14.43
N LEU A 635 -7.72 6.58 -13.24
CA LEU A 635 -7.87 5.89 -11.96
C LEU A 635 -8.87 6.58 -11.04
N THR A 636 -9.39 7.73 -11.43
CA THR A 636 -10.43 8.48 -10.72
C THR A 636 -11.59 8.74 -11.67
N ASP A 637 -12.81 8.82 -11.16
CA ASP A 637 -14.00 9.02 -11.94
C ASP A 637 -14.91 10.17 -11.41
N TYR A 638 -14.31 11.11 -10.61
CA TYR A 638 -14.99 12.33 -10.14
C TYR A 638 -14.08 13.57 -10.21
#